data_c6a80d42e7a98998aa306105a9b8407b
#
_entry.id   c6a80d42e7a98998aa306105a9b8407b
#
_cell.length_a   1.000
_cell.length_b   1.000
_cell.length_c   1.000
_cell.angle_alpha   90.00
_cell.angle_beta   90.00
_cell.angle_gamma   90.00
#
_symmetry.space_group_name_H-M   'P 1'
#
loop_
_entity.id
_entity.type
_entity.pdbx_description
1 polymer ?
#
loop_
_entity_poly.entity_id
_entity_poly.type
_entity_poly.pdbx_seq_one_letter_code
_entity_poly.pdbx_strand_id
1 'polypeptide(L)'
;MKQILWFIKTYFTFVILFSIQKPFFMILEKASATQPIDNIWSEMPTVMWNGLSLDLSMAGYLTALPGLLLIAMIWFRKEIIRPILNAYFILASFLVSITFVLNAGLYPYWNFPLDSTPLYYFFTSPKDALASVGGLYIFLALLITVLLTIAVWFALRMPHTQKRYSSRYSNYGFGDFGSGRRTRYSDIEHHRMRHSLILLLLTALLFIPIRGGFTVSTTNTGKAYFSQNAFLNHAAVNPMFSLFESLTHQEDFASQYRYMSEEEANKLFAQMVSSSDQNTYPLLNEEARKNGKPDILIIIMESFANDIMPSVGTHKDVAVCLDSIAKKGIFFPRFYSNTFRTDRGLVAVLSGYPAQPTTSIMRYPAKSAQLPSLARSLAKAKHYGNAYYYGGDVDFANQRSWLVSQGYERIISDSDFPIEDKLSKWGVHDHIVANRLLADLRKEQNAKQPMLRVFQTSSSHEPFDVPYSRLKDKRLNAFAYTDSVIGHLLREYSKLPRWKNTLVLLVADHVGAYKEHLDNFDRSRYQIPLIMTGGAIARPMNVKLIGSQHDIAATLLGQLGIPHKDFLFSKNMLSDATPKFAFFDVPDAFGMVSEENSIIYDNKSQKVVYDKGKKGYNLKRGMAYLQKLYDDLSAK
;
A
#
# COMPACT_ATOMS: atom_id res chain seq x y z
N MET A 1 -29.05 28.87 12.00
CA MET A 1 -28.71 28.96 10.55
C MET A 1 -27.32 29.52 10.28
N LYS A 2 -26.87 30.62 10.92
CA LYS A 2 -25.53 31.20 10.69
C LYS A 2 -24.38 30.23 11.03
N GLN A 3 -24.46 29.48 12.13
CA GLN A 3 -23.42 28.50 12.53
C GLN A 3 -23.31 27.34 11.53
N ILE A 4 -24.43 26.88 10.98
CA ILE A 4 -24.44 25.80 9.95
C ILE A 4 -23.74 26.30 8.67
N LEU A 5 -24.07 27.49 8.22
CA LEU A 5 -23.41 28.13 7.06
C LEU A 5 -21.90 28.32 7.29
N TRP A 6 -21.51 28.65 8.52
CA TRP A 6 -20.11 28.78 8.90
C TRP A 6 -19.39 27.44 8.89
N PHE A 7 -20.02 26.37 9.40
CA PHE A 7 -19.49 25.02 9.32
C PHE A 7 -19.21 24.62 7.87
N ILE A 8 -20.22 24.75 7.01
CA ILE A 8 -20.11 24.44 5.58
C ILE A 8 -19.01 25.28 4.92
N LYS A 9 -19.01 26.61 5.17
CA LYS A 9 -17.97 27.50 4.65
C LYS A 9 -16.58 27.05 5.08
N THR A 10 -16.38 26.73 6.36
CA THR A 10 -15.07 26.32 6.89
C THR A 10 -14.56 25.07 6.17
N TYR A 11 -15.41 24.05 6.05
CA TYR A 11 -15.05 22.80 5.37
C TYR A 11 -14.64 23.03 3.91
N PHE A 12 -15.49 23.69 3.13
CA PHE A 12 -15.19 23.96 1.72
C PHE A 12 -14.03 24.95 1.53
N THR A 13 -13.80 25.87 2.47
CA THR A 13 -12.61 26.73 2.42
C THR A 13 -11.33 25.90 2.52
N PHE A 14 -11.24 24.93 3.45
CA PHE A 14 -10.10 24.04 3.52
C PHE A 14 -9.95 23.17 2.27
N VAL A 15 -11.04 22.59 1.75
CA VAL A 15 -11.00 21.79 0.51
C VAL A 15 -10.44 22.63 -0.65
N ILE A 16 -10.95 23.83 -0.86
CA ILE A 16 -10.49 24.72 -1.93
C ILE A 16 -9.02 25.09 -1.75
N LEU A 17 -8.61 25.44 -0.53
CA LEU A 17 -7.22 25.79 -0.22
C LEU A 17 -6.26 24.64 -0.55
N PHE A 18 -6.57 23.42 -0.13
CA PHE A 18 -5.75 22.25 -0.45
C PHE A 18 -5.73 21.93 -1.95
N SER A 19 -6.87 22.02 -2.61
CA SER A 19 -6.96 21.76 -4.05
C SER A 19 -6.16 22.77 -4.88
N ILE A 20 -6.18 24.06 -4.50
CA ILE A 20 -5.44 25.13 -5.18
C ILE A 20 -3.92 25.00 -4.94
N GLN A 21 -3.47 24.47 -3.83
CA GLN A 21 -2.03 24.24 -3.57
C GLN A 21 -1.38 23.37 -4.65
N LYS A 22 -2.10 22.42 -5.24
CA LYS A 22 -1.58 21.49 -6.25
C LYS A 22 -1.11 22.17 -7.54
N PRO A 23 -1.93 22.99 -8.24
CA PRO A 23 -1.45 23.76 -9.38
C PRO A 23 -0.26 24.66 -9.05
N PHE A 24 -0.27 25.33 -7.89
CA PHE A 24 0.88 26.15 -7.48
C PHE A 24 2.15 25.30 -7.29
N PHE A 25 2.04 24.16 -6.61
CA PHE A 25 3.17 23.22 -6.47
C PHE A 25 3.68 22.77 -7.84
N MET A 26 2.79 22.39 -8.77
CA MET A 26 3.18 21.94 -10.10
C MET A 26 3.94 23.02 -10.88
N ILE A 27 3.52 24.30 -10.78
CA ILE A 27 4.20 25.41 -11.44
C ILE A 27 5.58 25.67 -10.83
N LEU A 28 5.67 25.67 -9.49
CA LEU A 28 6.91 25.93 -8.76
C LEU A 28 7.96 24.84 -9.00
N GLU A 29 7.54 23.57 -8.96
CA GLU A 29 8.43 22.43 -8.91
C GLU A 29 8.53 21.67 -10.25
N LYS A 30 8.01 22.22 -11.35
CA LYS A 30 8.10 21.61 -12.69
C LYS A 30 9.52 21.22 -13.08
N ALA A 31 10.51 22.03 -12.73
CA ALA A 31 11.92 21.78 -13.04
C ALA A 31 12.51 20.57 -12.28
N SER A 32 11.88 20.18 -11.16
CA SER A 32 12.27 19.03 -10.33
C SER A 32 11.68 17.70 -10.82
N ALA A 33 10.84 17.72 -11.87
CA ALA A 33 10.26 16.53 -12.44
C ALA A 33 11.33 15.67 -13.12
N THR A 34 11.47 14.41 -12.71
CA THR A 34 12.45 13.45 -13.27
C THR A 34 12.09 12.96 -14.66
N GLN A 35 10.83 13.09 -15.04
CA GLN A 35 10.32 12.75 -16.36
C GLN A 35 9.70 14.00 -17.01
N PRO A 36 9.87 14.22 -18.33
CA PRO A 36 9.29 15.37 -19.02
C PRO A 36 7.76 15.36 -18.90
N ILE A 37 7.20 16.57 -18.78
CA ILE A 37 5.75 16.81 -18.78
C ILE A 37 5.44 17.66 -20.01
N ASP A 38 4.75 17.09 -20.98
CA ASP A 38 4.46 17.76 -22.25
C ASP A 38 3.66 19.03 -22.05
N ASN A 39 2.57 18.95 -21.30
CA ASN A 39 1.73 20.11 -20.98
C ASN A 39 1.25 20.07 -19.53
N ILE A 40 1.86 20.88 -18.67
CA ILE A 40 1.51 20.94 -17.26
C ILE A 40 0.06 21.41 -17.01
N TRP A 41 -0.46 22.25 -17.87
CA TRP A 41 -1.81 22.82 -17.71
C TRP A 41 -2.91 21.79 -17.94
N SER A 42 -2.68 20.84 -18.89
CA SER A 42 -3.63 19.74 -19.13
C SER A 42 -3.64 18.70 -18.02
N GLU A 43 -2.52 18.56 -17.27
CA GLU A 43 -2.42 17.62 -16.16
C GLU A 43 -3.03 18.15 -14.83
N MET A 44 -3.12 19.47 -14.66
CA MET A 44 -3.62 20.06 -13.40
C MET A 44 -5.01 19.56 -12.97
N PRO A 45 -6.04 19.49 -13.84
CA PRO A 45 -7.35 18.98 -13.43
C PRO A 45 -7.29 17.53 -12.96
N THR A 46 -6.50 16.70 -13.61
CA THR A 46 -6.31 15.29 -13.28
C THR A 46 -5.61 15.13 -11.92
N VAL A 47 -4.57 15.92 -11.67
CA VAL A 47 -3.86 15.96 -10.38
C VAL A 47 -4.80 16.41 -9.25
N MET A 48 -5.58 17.47 -9.48
CA MET A 48 -6.56 17.97 -8.49
C MET A 48 -7.62 16.91 -8.18
N TRP A 49 -8.12 16.22 -9.20
CA TRP A 49 -9.16 15.20 -9.04
C TRP A 49 -8.65 13.99 -8.23
N ASN A 50 -7.50 13.44 -8.59
CA ASN A 50 -6.93 12.28 -7.89
C ASN A 50 -6.47 12.61 -6.46
N GLY A 51 -6.08 13.85 -6.18
CA GLY A 51 -5.74 14.30 -4.84
C GLY A 51 -6.93 14.73 -3.97
N LEU A 52 -8.14 14.85 -4.55
CA LEU A 52 -9.31 15.41 -3.86
C LEU A 52 -9.71 14.58 -2.63
N SER A 53 -9.55 13.26 -2.65
CA SER A 53 -9.87 12.39 -1.52
C SER A 53 -9.06 12.73 -0.26
N LEU A 54 -7.79 13.05 -0.42
CA LEU A 54 -6.90 13.48 0.67
C LEU A 54 -7.26 14.88 1.17
N ASP A 55 -7.64 15.79 0.26
CA ASP A 55 -8.08 17.15 0.60
C ASP A 55 -9.37 17.14 1.41
N LEU A 56 -10.36 16.33 1.00
CA LEU A 56 -11.61 16.14 1.72
C LEU A 56 -11.38 15.55 3.11
N SER A 57 -10.49 14.58 3.23
CA SER A 57 -10.12 13.96 4.49
C SER A 57 -9.47 14.96 5.44
N MET A 58 -8.45 15.70 4.97
CA MET A 58 -7.73 16.67 5.79
C MET A 58 -8.61 17.86 6.18
N ALA A 59 -9.46 18.34 5.27
CA ALA A 59 -10.47 19.35 5.57
C ALA A 59 -11.45 18.87 6.64
N GLY A 60 -11.82 17.58 6.63
CA GLY A 60 -12.65 16.95 7.65
C GLY A 60 -12.00 17.01 9.03
N TYR A 61 -10.74 16.59 9.15
CA TYR A 61 -9.98 16.69 10.41
C TYR A 61 -9.94 18.13 10.94
N LEU A 62 -9.62 19.10 10.08
CA LEU A 62 -9.52 20.51 10.47
C LEU A 62 -10.89 21.17 10.76
N THR A 63 -12.01 20.60 10.30
CA THR A 63 -13.35 21.15 10.53
C THR A 63 -14.05 20.51 11.73
N ALA A 64 -13.60 19.34 12.18
CA ALA A 64 -14.25 18.61 13.29
C ALA A 64 -14.28 19.44 14.59
N LEU A 65 -13.16 20.01 15.02
CA LEU A 65 -13.11 20.85 16.22
C LEU A 65 -13.92 22.15 16.07
N PRO A 66 -13.83 22.93 14.97
CA PRO A 66 -14.76 24.02 14.69
C PRO A 66 -16.23 23.62 14.78
N GLY A 67 -16.61 22.43 14.27
CA GLY A 67 -17.98 21.91 14.40
C GLY A 67 -18.46 21.84 15.84
N LEU A 68 -17.65 21.25 16.71
CA LEU A 68 -17.94 21.15 18.15
C LEU A 68 -17.98 22.53 18.82
N LEU A 69 -17.05 23.43 18.49
CA LEU A 69 -17.04 24.80 19.03
C LEU A 69 -18.24 25.62 18.56
N LEU A 70 -18.74 25.39 17.35
CA LEU A 70 -19.96 26.03 16.86
C LEU A 70 -21.22 25.53 17.59
N ILE A 71 -21.27 24.24 17.98
CA ILE A 71 -22.32 23.71 18.86
C ILE A 71 -22.23 24.38 20.23
N ALA A 72 -21.04 24.41 20.82
CA ALA A 72 -20.81 25.04 22.10
C ALA A 72 -21.22 26.53 22.08
N MET A 73 -21.02 27.23 20.96
CA MET A 73 -21.42 28.64 20.79
C MET A 73 -22.95 28.87 20.82
N ILE A 74 -23.78 27.84 20.65
CA ILE A 74 -25.24 27.92 20.76
C ILE A 74 -25.65 27.97 22.23
N TRP A 75 -24.93 27.27 23.12
CA TRP A 75 -25.28 27.08 24.53
C TRP A 75 -24.49 28.00 25.47
N PHE A 76 -23.25 28.29 25.15
CA PHE A 76 -22.35 29.09 25.98
C PHE A 76 -22.17 30.53 25.44
N ARG A 77 -21.51 31.38 26.24
CA ARG A 77 -21.21 32.78 25.88
C ARG A 77 -20.30 32.85 24.64
N LYS A 78 -20.78 33.53 23.62
CA LYS A 78 -20.06 33.71 22.33
C LYS A 78 -18.73 34.42 22.51
N GLU A 79 -18.65 35.28 23.50
CA GLU A 79 -17.47 36.09 23.85
C GLU A 79 -16.29 35.19 24.28
N ILE A 80 -16.57 33.98 24.82
CA ILE A 80 -15.55 33.00 25.24
C ILE A 80 -15.16 32.08 24.06
N ILE A 81 -16.16 31.54 23.35
CA ILE A 81 -15.93 30.52 22.31
C ILE A 81 -15.29 31.12 21.04
N ARG A 82 -15.68 32.39 20.66
CA ARG A 82 -15.17 33.02 19.44
C ARG A 82 -13.66 33.27 19.46
N PRO A 83 -13.02 33.78 20.53
CA PRO A 83 -11.56 33.89 20.62
C PRO A 83 -10.87 32.52 20.46
N ILE A 84 -11.41 31.47 21.08
CA ILE A 84 -10.88 30.11 20.98
C ILE A 84 -10.93 29.63 19.52
N LEU A 85 -12.05 29.80 18.85
CA LEU A 85 -12.22 29.45 17.44
C LEU A 85 -11.27 30.25 16.52
N ASN A 86 -11.08 31.56 16.79
CA ASN A 86 -10.13 32.36 16.02
C ASN A 86 -8.68 31.94 16.27
N ALA A 87 -8.29 31.62 17.52
CA ALA A 87 -6.96 31.08 17.84
C ALA A 87 -6.72 29.76 17.12
N TYR A 88 -7.73 28.88 17.09
CA TYR A 88 -7.68 27.65 16.31
C TYR A 88 -7.47 27.92 14.82
N PHE A 89 -8.19 28.88 14.22
CA PHE A 89 -8.02 29.22 12.81
C PHE A 89 -6.65 29.83 12.51
N ILE A 90 -6.03 30.58 13.42
CA ILE A 90 -4.65 31.04 13.28
C ILE A 90 -3.70 29.84 13.25
N LEU A 91 -3.83 28.91 14.20
CA LEU A 91 -3.01 27.70 14.25
C LEU A 91 -3.20 26.82 13.00
N ALA A 92 -4.45 26.56 12.60
CA ALA A 92 -4.75 25.78 11.40
C ALA A 92 -4.19 26.45 10.13
N SER A 93 -4.32 27.77 10.02
CA SER A 93 -3.76 28.55 8.91
C SER A 93 -2.25 28.45 8.85
N PHE A 94 -1.58 28.52 10.00
CA PHE A 94 -0.13 28.33 10.10
C PHE A 94 0.29 26.93 9.66
N LEU A 95 -0.38 25.88 10.15
CA LEU A 95 -0.07 24.51 9.79
C LEU A 95 -0.27 24.24 8.29
N VAL A 96 -1.37 24.71 7.71
CA VAL A 96 -1.62 24.60 6.26
C VAL A 96 -0.56 25.32 5.45
N SER A 97 -0.13 26.51 5.89
CA SER A 97 0.86 27.33 5.17
C SER A 97 2.26 26.75 5.28
N ILE A 98 2.69 26.37 6.48
CA ILE A 98 4.04 25.83 6.71
C ILE A 98 4.23 24.49 6.01
N THR A 99 3.22 23.61 6.03
CA THR A 99 3.31 22.30 5.33
C THR A 99 3.42 22.47 3.82
N PHE A 100 2.70 23.43 3.23
CA PHE A 100 2.83 23.74 1.81
C PHE A 100 4.21 24.31 1.46
N VAL A 101 4.71 25.28 2.23
CA VAL A 101 6.03 25.90 2.00
C VAL A 101 7.16 24.90 2.17
N LEU A 102 7.10 24.04 3.21
CA LEU A 102 8.08 22.99 3.41
C LEU A 102 8.03 21.94 2.30
N ASN A 103 6.81 21.55 1.87
CA ASN A 103 6.67 20.59 0.76
C ASN A 103 7.31 21.12 -0.52
N ALA A 104 7.00 22.35 -0.93
CA ALA A 104 7.59 22.94 -2.12
C ALA A 104 9.11 23.15 -1.95
N GLY A 105 9.53 23.69 -0.81
CA GLY A 105 10.94 24.01 -0.59
C GLY A 105 11.87 22.82 -0.46
N LEU A 106 11.40 21.67 -0.01
CA LEU A 106 12.20 20.47 0.19
C LEU A 106 12.11 19.49 -1.00
N TYR A 107 11.09 19.61 -1.82
CA TYR A 107 10.83 18.70 -2.95
C TYR A 107 12.01 18.60 -3.95
N PRO A 108 12.71 19.70 -4.34
CA PRO A 108 13.87 19.61 -5.23
C PRO A 108 15.02 18.73 -4.71
N TYR A 109 15.12 18.59 -3.39
CA TYR A 109 16.19 17.80 -2.74
C TYR A 109 15.78 16.34 -2.56
N TRP A 110 14.52 16.08 -2.23
CA TRP A 110 14.08 14.73 -1.86
C TRP A 110 13.25 14.02 -2.93
N ASN A 111 12.72 14.78 -3.90
CA ASN A 111 11.84 14.27 -4.94
C ASN A 111 10.69 13.41 -4.41
N PHE A 112 10.17 13.76 -3.22
CA PHE A 112 9.08 13.08 -2.54
C PHE A 112 8.20 14.08 -1.78
N PRO A 113 6.87 13.82 -1.59
CA PRO A 113 6.01 14.67 -0.79
C PRO A 113 6.50 14.80 0.65
N LEU A 114 6.16 15.91 1.31
CA LEU A 114 6.54 16.18 2.69
C LEU A 114 6.12 15.01 3.60
N ASP A 115 7.09 14.46 4.32
CA ASP A 115 6.91 13.46 5.34
C ASP A 115 7.52 13.91 6.69
N SER A 116 7.67 13.00 7.64
CA SER A 116 8.22 13.30 8.97
C SER A 116 9.74 13.44 8.99
N THR A 117 10.45 13.14 7.92
CA THR A 117 11.92 13.16 7.83
C THR A 117 12.51 14.53 8.20
N PRO A 118 11.99 15.69 7.72
CA PRO A 118 12.51 17.00 8.14
C PRO A 118 12.39 17.26 9.63
N LEU A 119 11.30 16.82 10.23
CA LEU A 119 11.12 16.99 11.67
C LEU A 119 12.11 16.13 12.45
N TYR A 120 12.34 14.90 12.00
CA TYR A 120 13.35 14.02 12.58
C TYR A 120 14.74 14.68 12.56
N TYR A 121 15.21 15.16 11.41
CA TYR A 121 16.51 15.84 11.30
C TYR A 121 16.56 17.13 12.11
N PHE A 122 15.49 17.90 12.14
CA PHE A 122 15.44 19.13 12.93
C PHE A 122 15.60 18.88 14.44
N PHE A 123 15.04 17.78 14.96
CA PHE A 123 15.15 17.44 16.39
C PHE A 123 16.44 16.68 16.74
N THR A 124 16.98 15.87 15.83
CA THR A 124 18.19 15.07 16.10
C THR A 124 19.49 15.82 15.78
N SER A 125 19.53 16.62 14.72
CA SER A 125 20.72 17.33 14.24
C SER A 125 20.38 18.75 13.75
N PRO A 126 19.87 19.65 14.61
CA PRO A 126 19.35 20.97 14.19
C PRO A 126 20.40 21.85 13.51
N LYS A 127 21.68 21.75 13.92
CA LYS A 127 22.78 22.52 13.32
C LYS A 127 23.03 22.09 11.87
N ASP A 128 23.02 20.80 11.59
CA ASP A 128 23.30 20.26 10.26
C ASP A 128 22.10 20.51 9.33
N ALA A 129 20.88 20.37 9.85
CA ALA A 129 19.66 20.68 9.12
C ALA A 129 19.61 22.16 8.67
N LEU A 130 20.02 23.10 9.54
CA LEU A 130 20.05 24.52 9.22
C LEU A 130 21.27 24.93 8.37
N ALA A 131 22.41 24.26 8.54
CA ALA A 131 23.62 24.54 7.77
C ALA A 131 23.47 24.16 6.28
N SER A 132 22.60 23.19 5.98
CA SER A 132 22.33 22.73 4.62
C SER A 132 21.47 23.70 3.80
N VAL A 133 20.86 24.71 4.45
CA VAL A 133 19.94 25.65 3.81
C VAL A 133 20.45 27.09 3.98
N GLY A 134 20.58 27.84 2.88
CA GLY A 134 21.06 29.22 2.94
C GLY A 134 20.13 30.14 3.74
N GLY A 135 20.71 31.06 4.55
CA GLY A 135 19.95 31.94 5.45
C GLY A 135 18.88 32.80 4.72
N LEU A 136 19.15 33.25 3.49
CA LEU A 136 18.18 33.98 2.69
C LEU A 136 16.97 33.11 2.33
N TYR A 137 17.20 31.83 2.01
CA TYR A 137 16.13 30.89 1.69
C TYR A 137 15.21 30.64 2.90
N ILE A 138 15.80 30.47 4.09
CA ILE A 138 15.04 30.33 5.35
C ILE A 138 14.21 31.58 5.60
N PHE A 139 14.80 32.78 5.45
CA PHE A 139 14.08 34.04 5.62
C PHE A 139 12.88 34.16 4.67
N LEU A 140 13.08 33.86 3.38
CA LEU A 140 12.01 33.90 2.38
C LEU A 140 10.90 32.86 2.68
N ALA A 141 11.26 31.66 3.06
CA ALA A 141 10.31 30.61 3.45
C ALA A 141 9.45 31.03 4.65
N LEU A 142 10.08 31.62 5.68
CA LEU A 142 9.36 32.15 6.84
C LEU A 142 8.44 33.33 6.46
N LEU A 143 8.92 34.26 5.64
CA LEU A 143 8.11 35.38 5.16
C LEU A 143 6.88 34.92 4.37
N ILE A 144 7.07 33.99 3.43
CA ILE A 144 5.98 33.41 2.63
C ILE A 144 4.99 32.68 3.55
N THR A 145 5.50 31.90 4.51
CA THR A 145 4.64 31.20 5.48
C THR A 145 3.77 32.18 6.27
N VAL A 146 4.31 33.30 6.74
CA VAL A 146 3.55 34.33 7.47
C VAL A 146 2.49 34.99 6.57
N LEU A 147 2.85 35.36 5.34
CA LEU A 147 1.91 35.95 4.39
C LEU A 147 0.76 34.99 4.03
N LEU A 148 1.07 33.73 3.75
CA LEU A 148 0.06 32.71 3.50
C LEU A 148 -0.82 32.46 4.74
N THR A 149 -0.24 32.40 5.93
CA THR A 149 -0.98 32.25 7.20
C THR A 149 -2.01 33.36 7.36
N ILE A 150 -1.62 34.61 7.10
CA ILE A 150 -2.53 35.75 7.17
C ILE A 150 -3.65 35.63 6.13
N ALA A 151 -3.32 35.27 4.90
CA ALA A 151 -4.29 35.10 3.81
C ALA A 151 -5.31 33.98 4.12
N VAL A 152 -4.84 32.81 4.56
CA VAL A 152 -5.68 31.65 4.93
C VAL A 152 -6.56 32.00 6.15
N TRP A 153 -5.99 32.63 7.16
CA TRP A 153 -6.75 33.09 8.33
C TRP A 153 -7.84 34.07 7.94
N PHE A 154 -7.57 35.02 7.03
CA PHE A 154 -8.58 35.95 6.52
C PHE A 154 -9.76 35.24 5.84
N ALA A 155 -9.49 34.15 5.11
CA ALA A 155 -10.53 33.32 4.48
C ALA A 155 -11.38 32.55 5.51
N LEU A 156 -10.75 32.10 6.61
CA LEU A 156 -11.38 31.29 7.66
C LEU A 156 -12.06 32.11 8.76
N ARG A 157 -11.54 33.32 9.07
CA ARG A 157 -12.01 34.11 10.21
C ARG A 157 -13.51 34.44 10.16
N MET A 158 -14.12 34.42 11.30
CA MET A 158 -15.49 34.88 11.49
C MET A 158 -15.53 36.43 11.47
N PRO A 159 -16.26 37.09 10.56
CA PRO A 159 -16.38 38.55 10.59
C PRO A 159 -17.02 39.00 11.89
N HIS A 160 -16.49 40.06 12.48
CA HIS A 160 -17.10 40.77 13.60
C HIS A 160 -18.38 41.43 13.12
N THR A 161 -19.52 40.73 13.24
CA THR A 161 -20.79 41.42 13.15
C THR A 161 -21.01 42.22 14.45
N GLN A 162 -20.50 43.42 14.53
CA GLN A 162 -21.06 44.41 15.45
C GLN A 162 -22.50 44.69 14.97
N LYS A 163 -23.48 43.98 15.57
CA LYS A 163 -24.82 44.55 15.57
C LYS A 163 -24.72 45.80 16.45
N ARG A 164 -24.68 47.00 15.85
CA ARG A 164 -25.21 48.18 16.52
C ARG A 164 -26.64 47.78 16.91
N TYR A 165 -26.84 47.43 18.17
CA TYR A 165 -28.16 47.48 18.79
C TYR A 165 -28.55 48.97 18.76
N SER A 166 -29.29 49.41 17.72
CA SER A 166 -30.03 50.65 17.81
C SER A 166 -31.02 50.43 18.95
N SER A 167 -30.88 51.28 19.94
CA SER A 167 -31.78 51.42 21.08
C SER A 167 -33.17 51.89 20.61
N ARG A 168 -33.92 50.99 19.96
CA ARG A 168 -35.30 51.26 19.51
C ARG A 168 -36.33 50.40 20.24
N TYR A 169 -36.06 50.10 21.51
CA TYR A 169 -37.04 49.48 22.42
C TYR A 169 -36.95 50.11 23.81
N SER A 170 -37.17 51.42 23.85
CA SER A 170 -37.58 52.13 25.06
C SER A 170 -38.90 52.81 24.70
N ASN A 171 -39.98 52.12 24.84
CA ASN A 171 -41.34 52.66 25.09
C ASN A 171 -42.36 51.55 24.68
N TYR A 172 -42.57 50.57 25.52
CA TYR A 172 -43.88 49.93 25.65
C TYR A 172 -44.11 49.62 27.14
N GLY A 173 -45.19 50.22 27.62
CA GLY A 173 -45.62 50.22 28.98
C GLY A 173 -45.91 48.86 29.60
N PHE A 174 -45.98 48.92 30.89
CA PHE A 174 -46.51 47.89 31.77
C PHE A 174 -47.92 47.48 31.32
N GLY A 175 -48.13 46.20 31.03
CA GLY A 175 -49.44 45.58 30.80
C GLY A 175 -49.31 44.30 29.97
N ASP A 176 -49.26 43.19 30.61
CA ASP A 176 -49.89 41.90 30.40
C ASP A 176 -49.05 40.75 30.97
N PHE A 177 -49.39 40.32 32.14
CA PHE A 177 -48.96 39.05 32.73
C PHE A 177 -49.94 37.96 32.23
N GLY A 178 -49.51 37.14 31.26
CA GLY A 178 -50.32 36.01 30.84
C GLY A 178 -49.66 35.17 29.74
N SER A 179 -49.42 33.90 30.02
CA SER A 179 -49.22 32.76 29.12
C SER A 179 -48.23 32.85 27.93
N GLY A 180 -47.94 34.00 27.37
CA GLY A 180 -47.06 34.15 26.18
C GLY A 180 -45.55 33.98 26.44
N ARG A 181 -45.08 33.96 27.69
CA ARG A 181 -43.65 33.80 28.01
C ARG A 181 -43.18 32.34 27.97
N ARG A 182 -44.04 31.37 28.33
CA ARG A 182 -43.67 29.94 28.30
C ARG A 182 -43.52 29.40 26.88
N THR A 183 -44.43 29.77 25.98
CA THR A 183 -44.36 29.37 24.55
C THR A 183 -43.13 29.95 23.84
N ARG A 184 -42.78 31.20 24.13
CA ARG A 184 -41.58 31.84 23.54
C ARG A 184 -40.25 31.23 24.05
N TYR A 185 -40.22 30.76 25.29
CA TYR A 185 -39.01 30.09 25.85
C TYR A 185 -38.84 28.67 25.30
N SER A 186 -39.91 27.92 25.17
CA SER A 186 -39.90 26.59 24.59
C SER A 186 -39.51 26.63 23.10
N ASP A 187 -39.96 27.61 22.33
CA ASP A 187 -39.61 27.79 20.92
C ASP A 187 -38.12 28.13 20.74
N ILE A 188 -37.53 28.94 21.62
CA ILE A 188 -36.11 29.28 21.58
C ILE A 188 -35.26 28.04 21.91
N GLU A 189 -35.64 27.25 22.89
CA GLU A 189 -34.94 26.00 23.24
C GLU A 189 -35.06 24.97 22.14
N HIS A 190 -36.23 24.79 21.54
CA HIS A 190 -36.42 23.90 20.39
C HIS A 190 -35.56 24.31 19.18
N HIS A 191 -35.45 25.60 18.90
CA HIS A 191 -34.58 26.13 17.85
C HIS A 191 -33.09 25.89 18.15
N ARG A 192 -32.64 26.06 19.40
CA ARG A 192 -31.26 25.77 19.81
C ARG A 192 -30.97 24.30 19.68
N MET A 193 -31.85 23.44 20.20
CA MET A 193 -31.72 21.97 20.12
C MET A 193 -31.63 21.51 18.66
N ARG A 194 -32.55 21.96 17.80
CA ARG A 194 -32.55 21.60 16.36
C ARG A 194 -31.25 22.02 15.66
N HIS A 195 -30.74 23.23 15.91
CA HIS A 195 -29.49 23.69 15.31
C HIS A 195 -28.29 22.89 15.84
N SER A 196 -28.26 22.54 17.12
CA SER A 196 -27.22 21.71 17.71
C SER A 196 -27.23 20.29 17.13
N LEU A 197 -28.40 19.69 16.96
CA LEU A 197 -28.55 18.37 16.36
C LEU A 197 -28.08 18.35 14.88
N ILE A 198 -28.44 19.39 14.11
CA ILE A 198 -27.98 19.50 12.71
C ILE A 198 -26.46 19.64 12.67
N LEU A 199 -25.85 20.48 13.50
CA LEU A 199 -24.40 20.65 13.55
C LEU A 199 -23.70 19.38 14.04
N LEU A 200 -24.27 18.70 15.02
CA LEU A 200 -23.74 17.42 15.51
C LEU A 200 -23.76 16.38 14.39
N LEU A 201 -24.87 16.26 13.66
CA LEU A 201 -24.99 15.36 12.53
C LEU A 201 -23.99 15.72 11.43
N LEU A 202 -23.86 16.98 11.06
CA LEU A 202 -22.89 17.43 10.07
C LEU A 202 -21.45 17.18 10.52
N THR A 203 -21.14 17.38 11.81
CA THR A 203 -19.81 17.07 12.36
C THR A 203 -19.55 15.57 12.37
N ALA A 204 -20.54 14.75 12.70
CA ALA A 204 -20.45 13.29 12.63
C ALA A 204 -20.26 12.79 11.17
N LEU A 205 -20.94 13.41 10.21
CA LEU A 205 -20.82 13.09 8.78
C LEU A 205 -19.42 13.38 8.22
N LEU A 206 -18.61 14.21 8.88
CA LEU A 206 -17.19 14.39 8.51
C LEU A 206 -16.39 13.09 8.65
N PHE A 207 -16.86 12.12 9.43
CA PHE A 207 -16.24 10.80 9.53
C PHE A 207 -16.14 10.12 8.16
N ILE A 208 -17.10 10.33 7.26
CA ILE A 208 -17.10 9.73 5.92
C ILE A 208 -15.90 10.20 5.07
N PRO A 209 -15.68 11.51 4.83
CA PRO A 209 -14.49 11.95 4.09
C PRO A 209 -13.19 11.73 4.87
N ILE A 210 -13.17 11.82 6.21
CA ILE A 210 -12.01 11.50 7.03
C ILE A 210 -11.55 10.06 6.78
N ARG A 211 -12.50 9.10 6.80
CA ARG A 211 -12.21 7.69 6.54
C ARG A 211 -11.90 7.40 5.07
N GLY A 212 -12.37 8.22 4.13
CA GLY A 212 -12.19 8.06 2.70
C GLY A 212 -13.32 7.28 2.01
N GLY A 213 -14.53 7.30 2.58
CA GLY A 213 -15.72 6.64 2.04
C GLY A 213 -16.12 5.38 2.80
N PHE A 214 -16.81 4.47 2.10
CA PHE A 214 -17.38 3.23 2.67
C PHE A 214 -16.64 1.96 2.25
N THR A 215 -15.52 2.09 1.52
CA THR A 215 -14.69 0.94 1.09
C THR A 215 -13.95 0.29 2.26
N VAL A 216 -13.33 -0.86 2.03
CA VAL A 216 -12.53 -1.57 3.04
C VAL A 216 -11.31 -0.75 3.45
N SER A 217 -10.71 -0.02 2.52
CA SER A 217 -9.54 0.81 2.78
C SER A 217 -9.89 2.12 3.49
N THR A 218 -9.04 2.53 4.42
CA THR A 218 -9.03 3.89 4.95
C THR A 218 -8.26 4.82 4.02
N THR A 219 -8.43 6.15 4.21
CA THR A 219 -7.65 7.13 3.48
C THR A 219 -6.16 6.94 3.76
N ASN A 220 -5.36 6.91 2.70
CA ASN A 220 -3.90 6.86 2.73
C ASN A 220 -3.34 7.62 1.52
N THR A 221 -2.06 7.99 1.54
CA THR A 221 -1.41 8.73 0.45
C THR A 221 -1.45 8.00 -0.88
N GLY A 222 -1.50 6.67 -0.88
CA GLY A 222 -1.57 5.85 -2.09
C GLY A 222 -2.78 6.12 -2.97
N LYS A 223 -3.90 6.58 -2.40
CA LYS A 223 -5.11 6.94 -3.16
C LYS A 223 -4.89 8.05 -4.20
N ALA A 224 -3.86 8.88 -4.00
CA ALA A 224 -3.53 9.96 -4.94
C ALA A 224 -2.67 9.49 -6.13
N TYR A 225 -2.19 8.23 -6.14
CA TYR A 225 -1.31 7.70 -7.18
C TYR A 225 -2.12 7.20 -8.39
N PHE A 226 -1.85 7.76 -9.57
CA PHE A 226 -2.62 7.48 -10.78
C PHE A 226 -1.75 7.43 -12.06
N SER A 227 -0.49 7.89 -12.00
CA SER A 227 0.38 8.08 -13.17
C SER A 227 1.71 7.35 -12.99
N GLN A 228 2.33 6.93 -14.11
CA GLN A 228 3.71 6.46 -14.12
C GLN A 228 4.72 7.60 -13.90
N ASN A 229 4.32 8.85 -14.10
CA ASN A 229 5.12 10.01 -13.74
C ASN A 229 4.99 10.29 -12.23
N ALA A 230 6.06 10.03 -11.47
CA ALA A 230 6.08 10.21 -10.02
C ALA A 230 5.75 11.64 -9.58
N PHE A 231 6.20 12.66 -10.36
CA PHE A 231 5.92 14.06 -10.05
C PHE A 231 4.42 14.36 -10.02
N LEU A 232 3.63 13.83 -10.98
CA LEU A 232 2.18 14.02 -11.01
C LEU A 232 1.48 13.38 -9.81
N ASN A 233 1.95 12.19 -9.39
CA ASN A 233 1.45 11.54 -8.18
C ASN A 233 1.78 12.36 -6.93
N HIS A 234 3.01 12.85 -6.83
CA HIS A 234 3.47 13.65 -5.70
C HIS A 234 2.73 14.99 -5.62
N ALA A 235 2.44 15.63 -6.77
CA ALA A 235 1.65 16.85 -6.83
C ALA A 235 0.18 16.63 -6.39
N ALA A 236 -0.36 15.42 -6.59
CA ALA A 236 -1.71 15.06 -6.15
C ALA A 236 -1.80 14.82 -4.64
N VAL A 237 -0.72 14.43 -3.98
CA VAL A 237 -0.68 14.19 -2.54
C VAL A 237 -0.90 15.51 -1.77
N ASN A 238 -1.77 15.48 -0.75
CA ASN A 238 -1.92 16.58 0.20
C ASN A 238 -0.73 16.57 1.18
N PRO A 239 0.11 17.63 1.22
CA PRO A 239 1.35 17.60 2.01
C PRO A 239 1.10 17.54 3.52
N MET A 240 0.02 18.14 4.01
CA MET A 240 -0.33 18.07 5.42
C MET A 240 -0.81 16.66 5.81
N PHE A 241 -1.58 16.00 4.93
CA PHE A 241 -2.01 14.61 5.14
C PHE A 241 -0.80 13.67 5.14
N SER A 242 0.11 13.81 4.17
CA SER A 242 1.33 13.02 4.07
C SER A 242 2.21 13.13 5.31
N LEU A 243 2.40 14.36 5.81
CA LEU A 243 3.15 14.60 7.04
C LEU A 243 2.50 13.90 8.25
N PHE A 244 1.19 14.05 8.45
CA PHE A 244 0.52 13.43 9.59
C PHE A 244 0.46 11.90 9.48
N GLU A 245 0.23 11.36 8.28
CA GLU A 245 0.29 9.92 8.06
C GLU A 245 1.69 9.36 8.40
N SER A 246 2.74 10.00 7.93
CA SER A 246 4.12 9.56 8.19
C SER A 246 4.52 9.65 9.68
N LEU A 247 4.01 10.64 10.41
CA LEU A 247 4.22 10.75 11.86
C LEU A 247 3.62 9.58 12.65
N THR A 248 2.55 8.96 12.15
CA THR A 248 1.94 7.78 12.78
C THR A 248 2.67 6.48 12.49
N HIS A 249 3.65 6.48 11.57
CA HIS A 249 4.39 5.31 11.11
C HIS A 249 5.90 5.47 11.25
N GLN A 250 6.37 6.31 12.18
CA GLN A 250 7.81 6.48 12.41
C GLN A 250 8.40 5.23 13.06
N GLU A 251 9.39 4.63 12.37
CA GLU A 251 10.22 3.57 12.90
C GLU A 251 11.71 3.92 12.64
N ASP A 252 12.55 3.78 13.66
CA ASP A 252 14.00 3.88 13.52
C ASP A 252 14.56 2.53 13.06
N PHE A 253 14.55 2.30 11.75
CA PHE A 253 15.11 1.10 11.16
C PHE A 253 16.60 0.94 11.40
N ALA A 254 17.33 2.05 11.55
CA ALA A 254 18.77 2.03 11.73
C ALA A 254 19.20 1.42 13.08
N SER A 255 18.39 1.55 14.12
CA SER A 255 18.68 1.02 15.46
C SER A 255 18.15 -0.39 15.70
N GLN A 256 17.21 -0.86 14.85
CA GLN A 256 16.58 -2.16 15.03
C GLN A 256 17.48 -3.33 14.59
N TYR A 257 17.37 -4.47 15.29
CA TYR A 257 18.03 -5.73 14.94
C TYR A 257 19.55 -5.66 14.76
N ARG A 258 20.24 -5.00 15.70
CA ARG A 258 21.71 -4.91 15.77
C ARG A 258 22.27 -6.09 16.56
N TYR A 259 22.58 -7.20 15.87
CA TYR A 259 23.03 -8.44 16.52
C TYR A 259 24.55 -8.58 16.56
N MET A 260 25.26 -7.97 15.61
CA MET A 260 26.71 -8.13 15.43
C MET A 260 27.32 -6.90 14.77
N SER A 261 28.66 -6.85 14.67
CA SER A 261 29.34 -5.78 13.92
C SER A 261 28.90 -5.77 12.45
N GLU A 262 28.96 -4.61 11.82
CA GLU A 262 28.61 -4.46 10.41
C GLU A 262 29.49 -5.33 9.51
N GLU A 263 30.78 -5.43 9.83
CA GLU A 263 31.74 -6.28 9.09
C GLU A 263 31.36 -7.75 9.14
N GLU A 264 31.02 -8.30 10.33
CA GLU A 264 30.57 -9.68 10.50
C GLU A 264 29.26 -9.94 9.75
N ALA A 265 28.30 -9.01 9.86
CA ALA A 265 27.02 -9.10 9.15
C ALA A 265 27.21 -9.09 7.62
N ASN A 266 28.04 -8.19 7.09
CA ASN A 266 28.35 -8.12 5.66
C ASN A 266 29.00 -9.40 5.14
N LYS A 267 29.96 -9.98 5.89
CA LYS A 267 30.63 -11.22 5.53
C LYS A 267 29.67 -12.40 5.47
N LEU A 268 28.82 -12.56 6.47
CA LEU A 268 27.83 -13.64 6.50
C LEU A 268 26.77 -13.46 5.41
N PHE A 269 26.31 -12.23 5.21
CA PHE A 269 25.31 -11.93 4.19
C PHE A 269 25.81 -12.19 2.77
N ALA A 270 27.04 -11.75 2.46
CA ALA A 270 27.64 -11.98 1.14
C ALA A 270 27.72 -13.48 0.77
N GLN A 271 27.97 -14.35 1.76
CA GLN A 271 27.98 -15.80 1.55
C GLN A 271 26.57 -16.38 1.25
N MET A 272 25.51 -15.70 1.72
CA MET A 272 24.14 -16.16 1.53
C MET A 272 23.52 -15.71 0.21
N VAL A 273 23.87 -14.49 -0.26
CA VAL A 273 23.29 -13.89 -1.47
C VAL A 273 24.19 -13.99 -2.70
N SER A 274 25.33 -14.68 -2.60
CA SER A 274 26.15 -14.99 -3.78
C SER A 274 25.29 -15.72 -4.80
N SER A 275 24.98 -15.07 -5.91
CA SER A 275 24.16 -15.61 -6.99
C SER A 275 24.99 -15.66 -8.27
N SER A 276 24.89 -16.75 -8.99
CA SER A 276 25.48 -16.93 -10.30
C SER A 276 24.45 -17.54 -11.22
N ASP A 277 24.39 -17.07 -12.45
CA ASP A 277 23.55 -17.67 -13.50
C ASP A 277 24.26 -18.80 -14.25
N GLN A 278 25.50 -19.12 -13.86
CA GLN A 278 26.22 -20.26 -14.43
C GLN A 278 25.58 -21.57 -13.96
N ASN A 279 25.54 -22.55 -14.84
CA ASN A 279 24.98 -23.86 -14.58
C ASN A 279 23.54 -23.83 -14.00
N THR A 280 22.71 -22.95 -14.56
CA THR A 280 21.33 -22.81 -14.13
C THR A 280 20.45 -23.88 -14.75
N TYR A 281 19.65 -24.55 -13.93
CA TYR A 281 18.63 -25.51 -14.40
C TYR A 281 17.64 -24.77 -15.34
N PRO A 282 17.45 -25.22 -16.60
CA PRO A 282 16.58 -24.54 -17.53
C PRO A 282 15.10 -24.78 -17.19
N LEU A 283 14.36 -23.72 -16.85
CA LEU A 283 12.91 -23.76 -16.73
C LEU A 283 12.22 -23.75 -18.10
N LEU A 284 12.80 -22.99 -19.04
CA LEU A 284 12.24 -22.76 -20.37
C LEU A 284 12.69 -23.84 -21.34
N ASN A 285 11.80 -24.24 -22.25
CA ASN A 285 12.13 -25.08 -23.38
C ASN A 285 13.06 -24.34 -24.36
N GLU A 286 13.61 -25.07 -25.33
CA GLU A 286 14.61 -24.54 -26.26
C GLU A 286 14.05 -23.41 -27.13
N GLU A 287 12.79 -23.51 -27.58
CA GLU A 287 12.13 -22.51 -28.39
C GLU A 287 11.92 -21.21 -27.62
N ALA A 288 11.39 -21.27 -26.39
CA ALA A 288 11.19 -20.12 -25.52
C ALA A 288 12.54 -19.46 -25.13
N ARG A 289 13.60 -20.23 -24.93
CA ARG A 289 14.95 -19.70 -24.66
C ARG A 289 15.53 -18.97 -25.89
N LYS A 290 15.40 -19.54 -27.08
CA LYS A 290 15.85 -18.90 -28.33
C LYS A 290 15.08 -17.61 -28.61
N ASN A 291 13.76 -17.61 -28.39
CA ASN A 291 12.93 -16.43 -28.52
C ASN A 291 13.29 -15.38 -27.46
N GLY A 292 13.65 -15.79 -26.24
CA GLY A 292 14.11 -14.96 -25.13
C GLY A 292 13.07 -13.98 -24.58
N LYS A 293 11.80 -14.09 -25.00
CA LYS A 293 10.68 -13.21 -24.63
C LYS A 293 9.37 -14.00 -24.49
N PRO A 294 9.29 -15.04 -23.61
CA PRO A 294 8.03 -15.70 -23.36
C PRO A 294 7.06 -14.74 -22.67
N ASP A 295 5.78 -14.87 -22.94
CA ASP A 295 4.76 -14.22 -22.11
C ASP A 295 4.82 -14.77 -20.69
N ILE A 296 4.54 -13.91 -19.71
CA ILE A 296 4.61 -14.26 -18.29
C ILE A 296 3.26 -13.99 -17.65
N LEU A 297 2.65 -15.02 -17.07
CA LEU A 297 1.47 -14.91 -16.22
C LEU A 297 1.85 -15.34 -14.80
N ILE A 298 1.77 -14.43 -13.84
CA ILE A 298 1.97 -14.72 -12.42
C ILE A 298 0.58 -14.72 -11.75
N ILE A 299 0.21 -15.86 -11.16
CA ILE A 299 -1.02 -15.98 -10.36
C ILE A 299 -0.59 -16.05 -8.90
N ILE A 300 -0.93 -14.98 -8.15
CA ILE A 300 -0.68 -14.88 -6.72
C ILE A 300 -1.95 -15.35 -6.00
N MET A 301 -1.85 -16.51 -5.36
CA MET A 301 -2.98 -17.19 -4.74
C MET A 301 -3.12 -16.76 -3.28
N GLU A 302 -4.23 -16.14 -2.95
CA GLU A 302 -4.55 -15.69 -1.59
C GLU A 302 -4.54 -16.87 -0.60
N SER A 303 -3.62 -16.83 0.37
CA SER A 303 -3.61 -17.71 1.55
C SER A 303 -3.36 -19.21 1.33
N PHE A 304 -2.90 -19.66 0.16
CA PHE A 304 -2.75 -21.08 -0.17
C PHE A 304 -1.57 -21.75 0.56
N ALA A 305 -1.82 -22.91 1.16
CA ALA A 305 -0.81 -23.78 1.80
C ALA A 305 -0.52 -25.03 0.98
N ASN A 306 0.67 -25.60 1.13
CA ASN A 306 0.95 -26.93 0.58
C ASN A 306 0.00 -28.01 1.12
N ASP A 307 -0.47 -27.85 2.36
CA ASP A 307 -1.32 -28.85 3.05
C ASP A 307 -2.69 -29.06 2.40
N ILE A 308 -3.17 -28.10 1.59
CA ILE A 308 -4.44 -28.25 0.86
C ILE A 308 -4.29 -28.90 -0.54
N MET A 309 -3.06 -29.25 -0.95
CA MET A 309 -2.79 -29.95 -2.20
C MET A 309 -2.82 -31.47 -2.01
N PRO A 310 -3.62 -32.22 -2.79
CA PRO A 310 -3.81 -33.68 -2.62
C PRO A 310 -2.53 -34.52 -2.56
N SER A 311 -1.50 -34.22 -3.37
CA SER A 311 -0.29 -35.02 -3.45
C SER A 311 0.69 -34.79 -2.31
N VAL A 312 0.67 -33.63 -1.66
CA VAL A 312 1.66 -33.26 -0.64
C VAL A 312 1.07 -32.94 0.73
N GLY A 313 -0.21 -32.65 0.79
CA GLY A 313 -0.92 -32.24 2.01
C GLY A 313 -1.85 -33.31 2.58
N THR A 314 -2.59 -32.92 3.62
CA THR A 314 -3.57 -33.76 4.32
C THR A 314 -4.97 -33.65 3.70
N HIS A 315 -5.31 -32.53 3.08
CA HIS A 315 -6.62 -32.29 2.45
C HIS A 315 -6.62 -32.75 0.99
N LYS A 316 -7.28 -33.90 0.71
CA LYS A 316 -7.21 -34.58 -0.60
C LYS A 316 -8.20 -34.06 -1.65
N ASP A 317 -9.15 -33.24 -1.26
CA ASP A 317 -10.28 -32.80 -2.06
C ASP A 317 -10.36 -31.27 -2.25
N VAL A 318 -9.36 -30.49 -1.81
CA VAL A 318 -9.40 -29.03 -1.86
C VAL A 318 -8.80 -28.49 -3.16
N ALA A 319 -7.47 -28.51 -3.31
CA ALA A 319 -6.75 -27.92 -4.45
C ALA A 319 -6.44 -28.95 -5.54
N VAL A 320 -7.47 -29.57 -6.11
CA VAL A 320 -7.37 -30.69 -7.06
C VAL A 320 -6.83 -30.24 -8.43
N CYS A 321 -7.24 -29.06 -8.90
CA CYS A 321 -6.77 -28.51 -10.17
C CYS A 321 -5.28 -28.13 -10.10
N LEU A 322 -4.87 -27.46 -9.02
CA LEU A 322 -3.45 -27.11 -8.79
C LEU A 322 -2.58 -28.36 -8.70
N ASP A 323 -3.05 -29.41 -8.02
CA ASP A 323 -2.33 -30.70 -7.93
C ASP A 323 -2.15 -31.34 -9.32
N SER A 324 -3.19 -31.29 -10.16
CA SER A 324 -3.11 -31.76 -11.55
C SER A 324 -2.14 -30.92 -12.38
N ILE A 325 -2.13 -29.61 -12.20
CA ILE A 325 -1.22 -28.67 -12.88
C ILE A 325 0.23 -28.93 -12.41
N ALA A 326 0.46 -29.14 -11.11
CA ALA A 326 1.76 -29.43 -10.53
C ALA A 326 2.37 -30.73 -11.10
N LYS A 327 1.56 -31.76 -11.30
CA LYS A 327 1.99 -33.03 -11.90
C LYS A 327 2.44 -32.91 -13.37
N LYS A 328 1.88 -31.91 -14.08
CA LYS A 328 2.19 -31.64 -15.49
C LYS A 328 3.16 -30.47 -15.67
N GLY A 329 3.54 -29.81 -14.59
CA GLY A 329 4.42 -28.65 -14.55
C GLY A 329 5.70 -28.89 -13.79
N ILE A 330 6.33 -27.80 -13.37
CA ILE A 330 7.50 -27.78 -12.51
C ILE A 330 7.01 -27.41 -11.11
N PHE A 331 7.13 -28.29 -10.16
CA PHE A 331 6.64 -28.11 -8.79
C PHE A 331 7.77 -28.03 -7.78
N PHE A 332 7.67 -27.08 -6.83
CA PHE A 332 8.63 -26.85 -5.76
C PHE A 332 7.98 -27.16 -4.40
N PRO A 333 8.07 -28.38 -3.89
CA PRO A 333 7.39 -28.79 -2.64
C PRO A 333 8.03 -28.19 -1.37
N ARG A 334 9.27 -27.67 -1.45
CA ARG A 334 10.02 -27.08 -0.32
C ARG A 334 10.19 -25.58 -0.49
N PHE A 335 9.10 -24.89 -0.87
CA PHE A 335 9.07 -23.46 -1.08
C PHE A 335 8.34 -22.76 0.06
N TYR A 336 8.83 -21.56 0.44
CA TYR A 336 8.38 -20.86 1.62
C TYR A 336 7.93 -19.43 1.30
N SER A 337 6.82 -19.01 1.93
CA SER A 337 6.46 -17.60 1.98
C SER A 337 7.45 -16.84 2.86
N ASN A 338 7.63 -15.55 2.58
CA ASN A 338 8.42 -14.68 3.45
C ASN A 338 7.65 -14.23 4.69
N THR A 339 6.34 -14.45 4.73
CA THR A 339 5.45 -13.77 5.66
C THR A 339 4.12 -14.51 5.82
N PHE A 340 3.27 -13.92 6.65
CA PHE A 340 1.88 -14.33 6.89
C PHE A 340 0.87 -13.23 6.49
N ARG A 341 1.30 -12.23 5.68
CA ARG A 341 0.50 -11.08 5.24
C ARG A 341 0.65 -10.82 3.75
N THR A 342 -0.47 -10.52 3.07
CA THR A 342 -0.55 -10.26 1.63
C THR A 342 0.36 -9.12 1.18
N ASP A 343 0.30 -7.95 1.83
CA ASP A 343 1.07 -6.76 1.47
C ASP A 343 2.59 -7.01 1.43
N ARG A 344 3.10 -7.84 2.33
CA ARG A 344 4.52 -8.25 2.38
C ARG A 344 4.83 -9.35 1.37
N GLY A 345 3.91 -10.31 1.19
CA GLY A 345 4.05 -11.40 0.22
C GLY A 345 4.10 -10.91 -1.22
N LEU A 346 3.28 -9.90 -1.57
CA LEU A 346 3.30 -9.25 -2.88
C LEU A 346 4.66 -8.62 -3.17
N VAL A 347 5.23 -7.89 -2.19
CA VAL A 347 6.56 -7.28 -2.30
C VAL A 347 7.63 -8.36 -2.49
N ALA A 348 7.56 -9.45 -1.73
CA ALA A 348 8.51 -10.55 -1.86
C ALA A 348 8.49 -11.16 -3.26
N VAL A 349 7.32 -11.44 -3.83
CA VAL A 349 7.18 -12.05 -5.16
C VAL A 349 7.61 -11.11 -6.28
N LEU A 350 7.17 -9.85 -6.26
CA LEU A 350 7.27 -8.93 -7.41
C LEU A 350 8.47 -7.97 -7.34
N SER A 351 9.01 -7.75 -6.14
CA SER A 351 10.21 -6.92 -5.91
C SER A 351 11.41 -7.72 -5.43
N GLY A 352 11.27 -9.04 -5.17
CA GLY A 352 12.35 -9.86 -4.63
C GLY A 352 12.91 -9.34 -3.30
N TYR A 353 12.08 -8.65 -2.52
CA TYR A 353 12.47 -7.98 -1.28
C TYR A 353 11.82 -8.66 -0.07
N PRO A 354 12.60 -9.10 0.93
CA PRO A 354 12.06 -9.84 2.07
C PRO A 354 11.08 -9.03 2.91
N ALA A 355 10.16 -9.71 3.56
CA ALA A 355 9.24 -9.11 4.51
C ALA A 355 9.94 -8.65 5.80
N GLN A 356 9.30 -7.72 6.54
CA GLN A 356 9.81 -7.17 7.79
C GLN A 356 8.96 -7.65 8.98
N PRO A 357 9.57 -8.07 10.11
CA PRO A 357 8.84 -8.63 11.27
C PRO A 357 7.79 -7.71 11.89
N THR A 358 8.06 -6.41 11.99
CA THR A 358 7.22 -5.44 12.72
C THR A 358 6.33 -4.60 11.81
N THR A 359 6.72 -4.42 10.54
CA THR A 359 6.04 -3.48 9.63
C THR A 359 5.92 -4.03 8.21
N SER A 360 5.33 -3.25 7.33
CA SER A 360 5.30 -3.49 5.89
C SER A 360 5.89 -2.28 5.17
N ILE A 361 6.82 -2.50 4.26
CA ILE A 361 7.44 -1.43 3.48
C ILE A 361 6.43 -0.66 2.62
N MET A 362 5.27 -1.24 2.28
CA MET A 362 4.21 -0.54 1.57
C MET A 362 3.64 0.66 2.35
N ARG A 363 3.79 0.68 3.68
CA ARG A 363 3.40 1.83 4.53
C ARG A 363 4.33 3.03 4.38
N TYR A 364 5.46 2.85 3.72
CA TYR A 364 6.49 3.86 3.49
C TYR A 364 6.67 4.09 1.98
N PRO A 365 5.78 4.86 1.33
CA PRO A 365 5.79 5.01 -0.12
C PRO A 365 7.12 5.49 -0.69
N ALA A 366 7.85 6.39 0.01
CA ALA A 366 9.18 6.84 -0.37
C ALA A 366 10.19 5.70 -0.48
N LYS A 367 10.17 4.78 0.50
CA LYS A 367 11.06 3.61 0.55
C LYS A 367 10.64 2.54 -0.44
N SER A 368 9.34 2.24 -0.51
CA SER A 368 8.81 1.19 -1.39
C SER A 368 8.94 1.53 -2.88
N ALA A 369 8.96 2.82 -3.25
CA ALA A 369 9.22 3.27 -4.62
C ALA A 369 10.65 2.97 -5.09
N GLN A 370 11.61 2.87 -4.16
CA GLN A 370 13.03 2.57 -4.44
C GLN A 370 13.32 1.06 -4.57
N LEU A 371 12.34 0.19 -4.29
CA LEU A 371 12.53 -1.25 -4.43
C LEU A 371 12.80 -1.65 -5.88
N PRO A 372 13.58 -2.71 -6.11
CA PRO A 372 13.67 -3.31 -7.43
C PRO A 372 12.29 -3.78 -7.89
N SER A 373 12.08 -3.86 -9.19
CA SER A 373 10.78 -4.22 -9.76
C SER A 373 10.93 -5.20 -10.92
N LEU A 374 10.24 -6.32 -10.81
CA LEU A 374 10.15 -7.30 -11.88
C LEU A 374 9.51 -6.68 -13.13
N ALA A 375 8.42 -5.91 -12.98
CA ALA A 375 7.74 -5.27 -14.09
C ALA A 375 8.63 -4.26 -14.81
N ARG A 376 9.29 -3.34 -14.06
CA ARG A 376 10.24 -2.38 -14.65
C ARG A 376 11.43 -3.06 -15.33
N SER A 377 11.99 -4.12 -14.71
CA SER A 377 13.12 -4.85 -15.29
C SER A 377 12.76 -5.52 -16.61
N LEU A 378 11.59 -6.16 -16.68
CA LEU A 378 11.08 -6.78 -17.91
C LEU A 378 10.74 -5.76 -18.98
N ALA A 379 10.09 -4.64 -18.63
CA ALA A 379 9.75 -3.57 -19.55
C ALA A 379 11.03 -2.94 -20.14
N LYS A 380 12.01 -2.59 -19.27
CA LYS A 380 13.28 -1.97 -19.69
C LYS A 380 14.13 -2.89 -20.57
N ALA A 381 14.27 -4.16 -20.19
CA ALA A 381 15.19 -5.07 -20.88
C ALA A 381 14.60 -5.69 -22.16
N LYS A 382 13.30 -5.95 -22.19
CA LYS A 382 12.65 -6.76 -23.23
C LYS A 382 11.35 -6.15 -23.77
N HIS A 383 10.98 -4.92 -23.34
CA HIS A 383 9.77 -4.19 -23.75
C HIS A 383 8.46 -4.91 -23.45
N TYR A 384 8.35 -5.55 -22.27
CA TYR A 384 7.08 -6.16 -21.82
C TYR A 384 6.03 -5.09 -21.54
N GLY A 385 4.82 -5.28 -22.12
CA GLY A 385 3.62 -4.58 -21.65
C GLY A 385 3.09 -5.28 -20.41
N ASN A 386 2.74 -4.52 -19.37
CA ASN A 386 2.36 -5.12 -18.10
C ASN A 386 0.96 -4.69 -17.63
N ALA A 387 0.27 -5.60 -16.93
CA ALA A 387 -1.00 -5.32 -16.27
C ALA A 387 -1.18 -6.17 -15.01
N TYR A 388 -1.86 -5.58 -14.03
CA TYR A 388 -2.21 -6.20 -12.75
C TYR A 388 -3.72 -6.35 -12.61
N TYR A 389 -4.20 -7.51 -12.17
CA TYR A 389 -5.62 -7.83 -12.01
C TYR A 389 -5.89 -8.27 -10.57
N TYR A 390 -6.81 -7.57 -9.91
CA TYR A 390 -7.21 -7.83 -8.54
C TYR A 390 -8.70 -7.50 -8.34
N GLY A 391 -9.45 -8.38 -7.73
CA GLY A 391 -10.88 -8.17 -7.46
C GLY A 391 -11.18 -7.27 -6.27
N GLY A 392 -10.18 -6.91 -5.48
CA GLY A 392 -10.31 -6.12 -4.26
C GLY A 392 -9.95 -4.65 -4.43
N ASP A 393 -10.09 -3.92 -3.30
CA ASP A 393 -9.73 -2.52 -3.19
C ASP A 393 -8.20 -2.35 -3.13
N VAL A 394 -7.60 -1.90 -4.24
CA VAL A 394 -6.13 -1.73 -4.33
C VAL A 394 -5.61 -0.54 -3.50
N ASP A 395 -6.47 0.30 -2.94
CA ASP A 395 -6.06 1.35 -2.02
C ASP A 395 -5.75 0.80 -0.61
N PHE A 396 -6.17 -0.43 -0.33
CA PHE A 396 -5.83 -1.10 0.91
C PHE A 396 -4.31 -1.26 1.07
N ALA A 397 -3.79 -0.94 2.26
CA ALA A 397 -2.37 -1.03 2.62
C ALA A 397 -1.39 -0.30 1.66
N ASN A 398 -1.80 0.78 0.99
CA ASN A 398 -1.00 1.51 -0.01
C ASN A 398 -0.61 0.68 -1.24
N GLN A 399 -1.32 -0.40 -1.55
CA GLN A 399 -0.97 -1.28 -2.67
C GLN A 399 -0.98 -0.53 -4.00
N ARG A 400 -1.92 0.42 -4.24
CA ARG A 400 -1.95 1.24 -5.46
C ARG A 400 -0.65 2.02 -5.67
N SER A 401 -0.20 2.77 -4.66
CA SER A 401 1.03 3.58 -4.78
C SER A 401 2.24 2.71 -5.06
N TRP A 402 2.31 1.54 -4.42
CA TRP A 402 3.38 0.59 -4.67
C TRP A 402 3.32 0.02 -6.09
N LEU A 403 2.16 -0.47 -6.57
CA LEU A 403 2.02 -1.01 -7.93
C LEU A 403 2.37 0.02 -9.01
N VAL A 404 1.90 1.27 -8.85
CA VAL A 404 2.23 2.37 -9.76
C VAL A 404 3.74 2.63 -9.74
N SER A 405 4.36 2.73 -8.56
CA SER A 405 5.81 2.93 -8.43
C SER A 405 6.63 1.75 -8.96
N GLN A 406 6.08 0.53 -8.94
CA GLN A 406 6.69 -0.65 -9.54
C GLN A 406 6.56 -0.71 -11.07
N GLY A 407 5.85 0.23 -11.69
CA GLY A 407 5.76 0.36 -13.13
C GLY A 407 4.63 -0.44 -13.77
N TYR A 408 3.58 -0.80 -13.03
CA TYR A 408 2.38 -1.39 -13.63
C TYR A 408 1.59 -0.32 -14.37
N GLU A 409 1.51 -0.44 -15.70
CA GLU A 409 0.85 0.52 -16.59
C GLU A 409 -0.67 0.46 -16.49
N ARG A 410 -1.20 -0.74 -16.26
CA ARG A 410 -2.63 -1.00 -16.16
C ARG A 410 -2.92 -1.81 -14.90
N ILE A 411 -3.73 -1.24 -14.01
CA ILE A 411 -4.17 -1.86 -12.77
C ILE A 411 -5.69 -1.98 -12.85
N ILE A 412 -6.19 -3.20 -12.92
CA ILE A 412 -7.61 -3.54 -12.89
C ILE A 412 -7.94 -3.94 -11.45
N SER A 413 -8.85 -3.21 -10.82
CA SER A 413 -9.26 -3.40 -9.44
C SER A 413 -10.78 -3.52 -9.32
N ASP A 414 -11.31 -3.63 -8.12
CA ASP A 414 -12.74 -3.65 -7.87
C ASP A 414 -13.48 -2.47 -8.51
N SER A 415 -12.83 -1.30 -8.62
CA SER A 415 -13.41 -0.09 -9.22
C SER A 415 -13.68 -0.19 -10.73
N ASP A 416 -13.05 -1.15 -11.41
CA ASP A 416 -13.22 -1.39 -12.86
C ASP A 416 -14.37 -2.35 -13.19
N PHE A 417 -15.10 -2.80 -12.18
CA PHE A 417 -16.23 -3.71 -12.32
C PHE A 417 -17.53 -3.05 -11.86
N PRO A 418 -18.67 -3.46 -12.46
CA PRO A 418 -19.98 -2.99 -12.05
C PRO A 418 -20.27 -3.27 -10.57
N ILE A 419 -21.12 -2.46 -9.95
CA ILE A 419 -21.43 -2.61 -8.51
C ILE A 419 -22.14 -3.93 -8.20
N GLU A 420 -22.91 -4.45 -9.14
CA GLU A 420 -23.59 -5.73 -9.07
C GLU A 420 -22.65 -6.93 -8.99
N ASP A 421 -21.40 -6.79 -9.42
CA ASP A 421 -20.38 -7.82 -9.36
C ASP A 421 -19.60 -7.81 -8.03
N LYS A 422 -19.74 -6.76 -7.21
CA LYS A 422 -19.05 -6.61 -5.92
C LYS A 422 -19.78 -7.36 -4.80
N LEU A 423 -19.87 -8.66 -4.93
CA LEU A 423 -20.64 -9.54 -4.04
C LEU A 423 -19.83 -10.10 -2.86
N SER A 424 -18.54 -9.86 -2.81
CA SER A 424 -17.64 -10.26 -1.71
C SER A 424 -17.34 -9.07 -0.80
N LYS A 425 -17.05 -9.34 0.48
CA LYS A 425 -16.52 -8.33 1.41
C LYS A 425 -15.27 -7.62 0.85
N TRP A 426 -14.47 -8.32 0.05
CA TRP A 426 -13.22 -7.83 -0.54
C TRP A 426 -13.40 -7.24 -1.93
N GLY A 427 -14.62 -7.21 -2.49
CA GLY A 427 -14.94 -6.69 -3.79
C GLY A 427 -15.50 -7.75 -4.73
N VAL A 428 -14.82 -8.01 -5.84
CA VAL A 428 -15.27 -8.90 -6.91
C VAL A 428 -14.69 -10.30 -6.77
N HIS A 429 -15.50 -11.33 -7.02
CA HIS A 429 -15.04 -12.72 -6.93
C HIS A 429 -14.02 -13.09 -8.02
N ASP A 430 -13.12 -14.01 -7.70
CA ASP A 430 -12.00 -14.44 -8.57
C ASP A 430 -12.43 -14.86 -9.97
N HIS A 431 -13.60 -15.52 -10.15
CA HIS A 431 -14.05 -15.96 -11.48
C HIS A 431 -14.37 -14.79 -12.42
N ILE A 432 -14.88 -13.68 -11.89
CA ILE A 432 -15.20 -12.48 -12.68
C ILE A 432 -13.89 -11.81 -13.14
N VAL A 433 -12.92 -11.69 -12.24
CA VAL A 433 -11.59 -11.15 -12.55
C VAL A 433 -10.84 -12.05 -13.54
N ALA A 434 -10.90 -13.37 -13.36
CA ALA A 434 -10.31 -14.34 -14.29
C ALA A 434 -10.93 -14.26 -15.68
N ASN A 435 -12.27 -14.07 -15.78
CA ASN A 435 -12.97 -13.87 -17.05
C ASN A 435 -12.54 -12.58 -17.74
N ARG A 436 -12.34 -11.49 -16.97
CA ARG A 436 -11.80 -10.23 -17.51
C ARG A 436 -10.38 -10.42 -18.04
N LEU A 437 -9.48 -11.06 -17.27
CA LEU A 437 -8.14 -11.40 -17.73
C LEU A 437 -8.17 -12.25 -19.00
N LEU A 438 -9.01 -13.29 -19.05
CA LEU A 438 -9.12 -14.16 -20.21
C LEU A 438 -9.64 -13.39 -21.45
N ALA A 439 -10.58 -12.48 -21.27
CA ALA A 439 -11.07 -11.61 -22.35
C ALA A 439 -9.95 -10.71 -22.90
N ASP A 440 -9.12 -10.14 -22.03
CA ASP A 440 -7.97 -9.32 -22.43
C ASP A 440 -6.92 -10.18 -23.14
N LEU A 441 -6.61 -11.38 -22.65
CA LEU A 441 -5.69 -12.33 -23.31
C LEU A 441 -6.17 -12.73 -24.71
N ARG A 442 -7.48 -12.90 -24.90
CA ARG A 442 -8.08 -13.17 -26.23
C ARG A 442 -7.92 -11.97 -27.19
N LYS A 443 -8.13 -10.75 -26.71
CA LYS A 443 -7.93 -9.53 -27.51
C LYS A 443 -6.47 -9.35 -27.93
N GLU A 444 -5.55 -9.69 -27.04
CA GLU A 444 -4.11 -9.51 -27.20
C GLU A 444 -3.41 -10.70 -27.89
N GLN A 445 -4.15 -11.75 -28.29
CA GLN A 445 -3.58 -13.00 -28.80
C GLN A 445 -2.65 -12.83 -30.02
N ASN A 446 -2.87 -11.79 -30.83
CA ASN A 446 -2.06 -11.49 -32.03
C ASN A 446 -1.03 -10.37 -31.80
N ALA A 447 -0.94 -9.79 -30.62
CA ALA A 447 0.01 -8.74 -30.31
C ALA A 447 1.44 -9.29 -30.30
N LYS A 448 2.39 -8.57 -30.90
CA LYS A 448 3.81 -8.98 -30.99
C LYS A 448 4.58 -8.67 -29.70
N GLN A 449 4.11 -7.71 -28.91
CA GLN A 449 4.74 -7.31 -27.65
C GLN A 449 4.62 -8.45 -26.63
N PRO A 450 5.71 -8.85 -25.96
CA PRO A 450 5.63 -9.79 -24.84
C PRO A 450 4.88 -9.16 -23.67
N MET A 451 4.18 -9.96 -22.91
CA MET A 451 3.35 -9.44 -21.82
C MET A 451 3.72 -10.04 -20.46
N LEU A 452 3.65 -9.19 -19.43
CA LEU A 452 3.55 -9.59 -18.04
C LEU A 452 2.11 -9.36 -17.57
N ARG A 453 1.46 -10.40 -17.09
CA ARG A 453 0.15 -10.32 -16.45
C ARG A 453 0.27 -10.88 -15.04
N VAL A 454 -0.21 -10.12 -14.06
CA VAL A 454 -0.27 -10.57 -12.66
C VAL A 454 -1.73 -10.65 -12.27
N PHE A 455 -2.16 -11.80 -11.78
CA PHE A 455 -3.50 -12.02 -11.24
C PHE A 455 -3.38 -12.37 -9.76
N GLN A 456 -3.83 -11.46 -8.89
CA GLN A 456 -3.97 -11.68 -7.46
C GLN A 456 -5.40 -12.15 -7.18
N THR A 457 -5.56 -13.32 -6.56
CA THR A 457 -6.86 -13.81 -6.10
C THR A 457 -7.23 -13.23 -4.74
N SER A 458 -8.50 -13.29 -4.37
CA SER A 458 -9.00 -12.77 -3.08
C SER A 458 -10.09 -13.62 -2.44
N SER A 459 -10.74 -14.51 -3.20
CA SER A 459 -11.95 -15.20 -2.74
C SER A 459 -11.71 -16.25 -1.66
N SER A 460 -10.48 -16.71 -1.47
CA SER A 460 -10.10 -17.60 -0.37
C SER A 460 -9.79 -16.86 0.95
N HIS A 461 -10.08 -15.56 1.04
CA HIS A 461 -9.98 -14.75 2.25
C HIS A 461 -11.26 -14.79 3.10
N GLU A 462 -11.14 -14.58 4.41
CA GLU A 462 -12.31 -14.42 5.31
C GLU A 462 -13.23 -13.29 4.84
N PRO A 463 -14.53 -13.47 4.86
CA PRO A 463 -15.35 -14.49 5.55
C PRO A 463 -15.62 -15.77 4.74
N PHE A 464 -14.89 -16.06 3.66
CA PHE A 464 -14.98 -17.27 2.85
C PHE A 464 -16.33 -17.42 2.11
N ASP A 465 -16.98 -16.30 1.80
CA ASP A 465 -18.21 -16.26 1.04
C ASP A 465 -17.90 -16.35 -0.46
N VAL A 466 -18.28 -17.46 -1.09
CA VAL A 466 -18.06 -17.73 -2.51
C VAL A 466 -19.30 -18.34 -3.15
N PRO A 467 -19.58 -18.09 -4.46
CA PRO A 467 -20.72 -18.67 -5.18
C PRO A 467 -20.41 -20.13 -5.58
N TYR A 468 -20.08 -20.98 -4.61
CA TYR A 468 -19.63 -22.36 -4.82
C TYR A 468 -19.94 -23.19 -3.56
N SER A 469 -20.30 -24.46 -3.74
CA SER A 469 -20.72 -25.34 -2.63
C SER A 469 -20.32 -26.79 -2.87
N ARG A 470 -19.01 -27.05 -3.06
CA ARG A 470 -18.49 -28.41 -3.24
C ARG A 470 -18.16 -29.09 -1.91
N LEU A 471 -17.64 -28.32 -0.94
CA LEU A 471 -17.22 -28.83 0.34
C LEU A 471 -18.08 -28.27 1.47
N LYS A 472 -18.30 -29.06 2.54
CA LYS A 472 -19.09 -28.62 3.71
C LYS A 472 -18.39 -27.57 4.55
N ASP A 473 -17.08 -27.69 4.72
CA ASP A 473 -16.30 -26.67 5.43
C ASP A 473 -16.20 -25.40 4.55
N LYS A 474 -16.72 -24.30 5.04
CA LYS A 474 -16.80 -23.04 4.32
C LYS A 474 -15.43 -22.50 3.89
N ARG A 475 -14.42 -22.67 4.74
CA ARG A 475 -13.04 -22.24 4.50
C ARG A 475 -12.43 -23.05 3.35
N LEU A 476 -12.42 -24.37 3.51
CA LEU A 476 -11.89 -25.28 2.49
C LEU A 476 -12.64 -25.17 1.18
N ASN A 477 -13.96 -24.88 1.23
CA ASN A 477 -14.78 -24.64 0.05
C ASN A 477 -14.34 -23.38 -0.72
N ALA A 478 -13.96 -22.31 -0.03
CA ALA A 478 -13.45 -21.09 -0.67
C ALA A 478 -12.09 -21.33 -1.37
N PHE A 479 -11.19 -22.11 -0.77
CA PHE A 479 -9.96 -22.55 -1.45
C PHE A 479 -10.25 -23.43 -2.66
N ALA A 480 -11.19 -24.36 -2.55
CA ALA A 480 -11.60 -25.22 -3.65
C ALA A 480 -12.27 -24.43 -4.80
N TYR A 481 -12.96 -23.35 -4.47
CA TYR A 481 -13.50 -22.42 -5.44
C TYR A 481 -12.39 -21.73 -6.23
N THR A 482 -11.43 -21.06 -5.55
CA THR A 482 -10.29 -20.39 -6.20
C THR A 482 -9.46 -21.37 -7.03
N ASP A 483 -9.23 -22.60 -6.54
CA ASP A 483 -8.59 -23.70 -7.30
C ASP A 483 -9.34 -23.98 -8.61
N SER A 484 -10.67 -24.08 -8.56
CA SER A 484 -11.49 -24.34 -9.74
C SER A 484 -11.44 -23.19 -10.77
N VAL A 485 -11.42 -21.93 -10.30
CA VAL A 485 -11.28 -20.74 -11.13
C VAL A 485 -9.94 -20.71 -11.86
N ILE A 486 -8.83 -20.98 -11.14
CA ILE A 486 -7.49 -21.08 -11.72
C ILE A 486 -7.44 -22.21 -12.75
N GLY A 487 -7.99 -23.37 -12.43
CA GLY A 487 -8.07 -24.51 -13.35
C GLY A 487 -8.85 -24.20 -14.62
N HIS A 488 -9.96 -23.45 -14.50
CA HIS A 488 -10.73 -22.97 -15.64
C HIS A 488 -9.95 -21.96 -16.49
N LEU A 489 -9.39 -20.94 -15.87
CA LEU A 489 -8.59 -19.90 -16.54
C LEU A 489 -7.47 -20.54 -17.38
N LEU A 490 -6.67 -21.41 -16.80
CA LEU A 490 -5.53 -22.01 -17.50
C LEU A 490 -5.96 -22.97 -18.60
N ARG A 491 -7.05 -23.70 -18.43
CA ARG A 491 -7.62 -24.57 -19.46
C ARG A 491 -8.12 -23.77 -20.66
N GLU A 492 -8.77 -22.62 -20.43
CA GLU A 492 -9.21 -21.74 -21.52
C GLU A 492 -8.04 -20.99 -22.18
N TYR A 493 -7.08 -20.52 -21.38
CA TYR A 493 -5.90 -19.84 -21.91
C TYR A 493 -5.03 -20.79 -22.74
N SER A 494 -4.96 -22.08 -22.37
CA SER A 494 -4.19 -23.09 -23.12
C SER A 494 -4.69 -23.33 -24.56
N LYS A 495 -5.91 -22.90 -24.89
CA LYS A 495 -6.46 -22.96 -26.24
C LYS A 495 -5.99 -21.80 -27.14
N LEU A 496 -5.42 -20.74 -26.56
CA LEU A 496 -4.97 -19.57 -27.32
C LEU A 496 -3.56 -19.77 -27.89
N PRO A 497 -3.26 -19.22 -29.09
CA PRO A 497 -1.96 -19.37 -29.72
C PRO A 497 -0.76 -18.94 -28.87
N ARG A 498 -0.91 -17.87 -28.10
CA ARG A 498 0.17 -17.33 -27.21
C ARG A 498 0.59 -18.30 -26.12
N TRP A 499 -0.29 -19.23 -25.71
CA TRP A 499 0.03 -20.24 -24.72
C TRP A 499 1.33 -20.98 -25.00
N LYS A 500 1.62 -21.29 -26.26
CA LYS A 500 2.83 -22.02 -26.66
C LYS A 500 4.12 -21.38 -26.18
N ASN A 501 4.13 -20.04 -26.08
CA ASN A 501 5.27 -19.27 -25.59
C ASN A 501 4.96 -18.55 -24.27
N THR A 502 4.11 -19.13 -23.43
CA THR A 502 3.76 -18.56 -22.12
C THR A 502 4.36 -19.38 -21.00
N LEU A 503 5.01 -18.70 -20.05
CA LEU A 503 5.38 -19.20 -18.73
C LEU A 503 4.35 -18.74 -17.71
N VAL A 504 3.73 -19.66 -17.00
CA VAL A 504 2.80 -19.39 -15.91
C VAL A 504 3.45 -19.73 -14.58
N LEU A 505 3.47 -18.81 -13.64
CA LEU A 505 3.86 -19.02 -12.24
C LEU A 505 2.62 -18.97 -11.36
N LEU A 506 2.44 -19.99 -10.51
CA LEU A 506 1.41 -20.00 -9.47
C LEU A 506 2.12 -20.06 -8.13
N VAL A 507 1.90 -19.06 -7.29
CA VAL A 507 2.53 -18.92 -5.97
C VAL A 507 1.54 -18.35 -4.99
N ALA A 508 1.53 -18.82 -3.74
CA ALA A 508 0.73 -18.19 -2.70
C ALA A 508 1.44 -16.93 -2.19
N ASP A 509 0.65 -15.93 -1.74
CA ASP A 509 1.18 -14.75 -1.04
C ASP A 509 1.63 -15.09 0.39
N HIS A 510 0.89 -15.93 1.09
CA HIS A 510 1.20 -16.51 2.40
C HIS A 510 0.33 -17.74 2.66
N VAL A 511 0.45 -18.34 3.86
CA VAL A 511 -0.50 -19.34 4.34
C VAL A 511 -1.55 -18.66 5.21
N GLY A 512 -2.82 -18.81 4.86
CA GLY A 512 -3.94 -18.25 5.62
C GLY A 512 -4.68 -19.26 6.50
N ALA A 513 -5.88 -18.88 6.93
CA ALA A 513 -6.68 -19.64 7.89
C ALA A 513 -7.43 -20.85 7.24
N TYR A 514 -6.72 -21.75 6.58
CA TYR A 514 -7.32 -22.98 6.05
C TYR A 514 -7.69 -24.01 7.14
N LYS A 515 -7.11 -23.87 8.34
CA LYS A 515 -7.46 -24.61 9.57
C LYS A 515 -7.61 -23.64 10.75
N GLU A 516 -8.24 -24.10 11.86
CA GLU A 516 -8.62 -23.24 12.98
C GLU A 516 -7.43 -22.62 13.72
N HIS A 517 -6.40 -23.41 13.96
CA HIS A 517 -5.21 -22.98 14.69
C HIS A 517 -3.96 -23.12 13.84
N LEU A 518 -3.32 -21.99 13.55
CA LEU A 518 -2.03 -21.90 12.88
C LEU A 518 -1.07 -21.15 13.82
N ASP A 519 -0.16 -21.87 14.45
CA ASP A 519 0.87 -21.26 15.27
C ASP A 519 1.87 -20.52 14.38
N ASN A 520 2.17 -19.25 14.71
CA ASN A 520 3.13 -18.45 13.98
C ASN A 520 4.57 -18.98 14.10
N PHE A 521 4.87 -19.77 15.11
CA PHE A 521 6.16 -20.44 15.29
C PHE A 521 6.22 -21.84 14.68
N ASP A 522 5.14 -22.29 14.03
CA ASP A 522 5.17 -23.52 13.24
C ASP A 522 5.68 -23.24 11.83
N ARG A 523 6.77 -23.91 11.44
CA ARG A 523 7.35 -23.81 10.09
C ARG A 523 6.34 -24.11 8.98
N SER A 524 5.37 -24.98 9.20
CA SER A 524 4.34 -25.32 8.21
C SER A 524 3.48 -24.12 7.81
N ARG A 525 3.39 -23.09 8.68
CA ARG A 525 2.71 -21.82 8.43
C ARG A 525 3.32 -21.02 7.27
N TYR A 526 4.54 -21.36 6.88
CA TYR A 526 5.26 -20.65 5.81
C TYR A 526 5.48 -21.50 4.58
N GLN A 527 5.05 -22.76 4.59
CA GLN A 527 5.25 -23.66 3.47
C GLN A 527 4.11 -23.54 2.44
N ILE A 528 4.45 -22.97 1.28
CA ILE A 528 3.52 -22.62 0.21
C ILE A 528 3.84 -23.38 -1.08
N PRO A 529 2.85 -23.59 -1.99
CA PRO A 529 3.12 -24.10 -3.32
C PRO A 529 3.78 -23.04 -4.21
N LEU A 530 4.80 -23.45 -4.97
CA LEU A 530 5.25 -22.79 -6.18
C LEU A 530 5.15 -23.78 -7.33
N ILE A 531 4.37 -23.43 -8.36
CA ILE A 531 4.17 -24.24 -9.55
C ILE A 531 4.48 -23.39 -10.77
N MET A 532 5.23 -23.94 -11.72
CA MET A 532 5.46 -23.31 -13.01
C MET A 532 4.92 -24.22 -14.11
N THR A 533 4.15 -23.63 -15.05
CA THR A 533 3.49 -24.35 -16.15
C THR A 533 3.44 -23.48 -17.40
N GLY A 534 2.71 -23.90 -18.41
CA GLY A 534 2.56 -23.18 -19.68
C GLY A 534 3.33 -23.85 -20.80
N GLY A 535 3.12 -23.39 -22.03
CA GLY A 535 3.76 -23.97 -23.20
C GLY A 535 5.26 -23.70 -23.31
N ALA A 536 5.77 -22.72 -22.55
CA ALA A 536 7.18 -22.35 -22.54
C ALA A 536 8.05 -23.16 -21.59
N ILE A 537 7.49 -24.05 -20.73
CA ILE A 537 8.31 -24.85 -19.80
C ILE A 537 9.08 -25.96 -20.50
N ALA A 538 10.24 -26.31 -19.97
CA ALA A 538 11.11 -27.35 -20.55
C ALA A 538 10.47 -28.74 -20.45
N ARG A 539 10.12 -29.17 -19.26
CA ARG A 539 9.46 -30.46 -18.98
C ARG A 539 8.89 -30.49 -17.56
N PRO A 540 7.93 -31.35 -17.27
CA PRO A 540 7.46 -31.58 -15.89
C PRO A 540 8.60 -32.02 -14.99
N MET A 541 8.66 -31.46 -13.76
CA MET A 541 9.76 -31.73 -12.82
C MET A 541 9.32 -31.46 -11.38
N ASN A 542 9.80 -32.27 -10.45
CA ASN A 542 9.67 -32.03 -9.02
C ASN A 542 11.01 -31.51 -8.47
N VAL A 543 11.09 -30.21 -8.18
CA VAL A 543 12.32 -29.50 -7.77
C VAL A 543 12.37 -29.43 -6.24
N LYS A 544 13.17 -30.27 -5.60
CA LYS A 544 13.27 -30.38 -4.14
C LYS A 544 14.18 -29.33 -3.50
N LEU A 545 14.59 -28.29 -4.24
CA LEU A 545 15.40 -27.20 -3.72
C LEU A 545 14.59 -26.34 -2.73
N ILE A 546 15.28 -25.81 -1.71
CA ILE A 546 14.70 -24.86 -0.76
C ILE A 546 14.83 -23.46 -1.34
N GLY A 547 13.73 -22.72 -1.34
CA GLY A 547 13.67 -21.32 -1.77
C GLY A 547 12.55 -20.56 -1.10
N SER A 548 12.58 -19.24 -1.23
CA SER A 548 11.57 -18.30 -0.71
C SER A 548 10.95 -17.47 -1.83
N GLN A 549 9.82 -16.85 -1.55
CA GLN A 549 9.12 -15.96 -2.48
C GLN A 549 10.02 -14.91 -3.11
N HIS A 550 10.89 -14.26 -2.32
CA HIS A 550 11.80 -13.24 -2.82
C HIS A 550 12.85 -13.76 -3.82
N ASP A 551 13.05 -15.07 -3.93
CA ASP A 551 13.95 -15.69 -4.90
C ASP A 551 13.34 -15.80 -6.31
N ILE A 552 12.02 -15.60 -6.45
CA ILE A 552 11.32 -15.71 -7.74
C ILE A 552 11.87 -14.68 -8.74
N ALA A 553 12.09 -13.45 -8.30
CA ALA A 553 12.49 -12.37 -9.19
C ALA A 553 13.84 -12.64 -9.86
N ALA A 554 14.90 -12.94 -9.09
CA ALA A 554 16.23 -13.26 -9.63
C ALA A 554 16.21 -14.57 -10.45
N THR A 555 15.45 -15.57 -10.00
CA THR A 555 15.31 -16.83 -10.74
C THR A 555 14.69 -16.61 -12.11
N LEU A 556 13.59 -15.85 -12.19
CA LEU A 556 12.92 -15.54 -13.45
C LEU A 556 13.79 -14.70 -14.38
N LEU A 557 14.38 -13.63 -13.85
CA LEU A 557 15.25 -12.74 -14.64
C LEU A 557 16.49 -13.47 -15.15
N GLY A 558 17.12 -14.33 -14.33
CA GLY A 558 18.24 -15.18 -14.74
C GLY A 558 17.87 -16.14 -15.87
N GLN A 559 16.68 -16.78 -15.83
CA GLN A 559 16.19 -17.62 -16.93
C GLN A 559 15.99 -16.85 -18.25
N LEU A 560 15.72 -15.56 -18.17
CA LEU A 560 15.53 -14.67 -19.33
C LEU A 560 16.83 -13.98 -19.77
N GLY A 561 17.95 -14.22 -19.09
CA GLY A 561 19.22 -13.55 -19.34
C GLY A 561 19.18 -12.05 -19.04
N ILE A 562 18.34 -11.61 -18.10
CA ILE A 562 18.21 -10.21 -17.68
C ILE A 562 19.05 -10.00 -16.41
N PRO A 563 19.95 -9.00 -16.37
CA PRO A 563 20.68 -8.65 -15.16
C PRO A 563 19.76 -8.31 -13.99
N HIS A 564 20.10 -8.84 -12.80
CA HIS A 564 19.25 -8.70 -11.60
C HIS A 564 20.05 -8.34 -10.33
N LYS A 565 21.18 -7.67 -10.49
CA LYS A 565 22.05 -7.25 -9.37
C LYS A 565 21.35 -6.30 -8.39
N ASP A 566 20.36 -5.54 -8.86
CA ASP A 566 19.58 -4.61 -8.03
C ASP A 566 18.67 -5.35 -7.03
N PHE A 567 18.41 -6.64 -7.25
CA PHE A 567 17.63 -7.50 -6.37
C PHE A 567 18.52 -8.11 -5.28
N LEU A 568 19.07 -7.27 -4.42
CA LEU A 568 20.09 -7.60 -3.43
C LEU A 568 19.79 -8.87 -2.59
N PHE A 569 18.54 -9.08 -2.21
CA PHE A 569 18.09 -10.20 -1.38
C PHE A 569 17.59 -11.40 -2.17
N SER A 570 17.33 -11.24 -3.46
CA SER A 570 16.82 -12.29 -4.34
C SER A 570 17.98 -13.05 -5.00
N LYS A 571 17.94 -14.35 -4.95
CA LYS A 571 18.96 -15.20 -5.56
C LYS A 571 18.34 -16.15 -6.58
N ASN A 572 19.08 -16.47 -7.64
CA ASN A 572 18.67 -17.49 -8.61
C ASN A 572 18.72 -18.89 -7.96
N MET A 573 17.56 -19.36 -7.48
CA MET A 573 17.47 -20.64 -6.76
C MET A 573 17.76 -21.88 -7.62
N LEU A 574 17.80 -21.74 -8.94
CA LEU A 574 18.05 -22.84 -9.87
C LEU A 574 19.52 -22.96 -10.29
N SER A 575 20.36 -22.01 -9.93
CA SER A 575 21.81 -22.12 -10.15
C SER A 575 22.44 -23.03 -9.10
N ASP A 576 23.32 -23.93 -9.52
CA ASP A 576 24.03 -24.85 -8.61
C ASP A 576 24.93 -24.12 -7.62
N ALA A 577 25.49 -22.98 -8.01
CA ALA A 577 26.38 -22.16 -7.19
C ALA A 577 25.66 -21.34 -6.11
N THR A 578 24.34 -21.25 -6.17
CA THR A 578 23.56 -20.40 -5.26
C THR A 578 23.21 -21.14 -3.97
N PRO A 579 23.42 -20.57 -2.77
CA PRO A 579 23.04 -21.17 -1.50
C PRO A 579 21.53 -21.47 -1.40
N LYS A 580 21.18 -22.64 -0.91
CA LYS A 580 19.79 -23.13 -0.82
C LYS A 580 19.26 -22.94 0.60
N PHE A 581 18.48 -21.88 0.80
CA PHE A 581 17.79 -21.61 2.06
C PHE A 581 16.51 -20.81 1.80
N ALA A 582 15.62 -20.83 2.78
CA ALA A 582 14.46 -19.97 2.87
C ALA A 582 14.58 -19.08 4.12
N PHE A 583 14.19 -17.82 3.99
CA PHE A 583 14.07 -16.87 5.08
C PHE A 583 12.62 -16.37 5.14
N PHE A 584 12.06 -16.26 6.36
CA PHE A 584 10.71 -15.71 6.57
C PHE A 584 10.64 -14.92 7.87
N ASP A 585 9.78 -13.91 7.89
CA ASP A 585 9.46 -13.15 9.08
C ASP A 585 8.29 -13.79 9.85
N VAL A 586 8.35 -13.65 11.15
CA VAL A 586 7.30 -13.94 12.11
C VAL A 586 7.06 -12.66 12.90
N PRO A 587 5.88 -12.39 13.49
CA PRO A 587 5.72 -11.22 14.34
C PRO A 587 6.82 -11.13 15.41
N ASP A 588 7.63 -10.08 15.37
CA ASP A 588 8.81 -9.87 16.22
C ASP A 588 9.86 -11.01 16.21
N ALA A 589 9.92 -11.82 15.14
CA ALA A 589 10.82 -12.95 15.04
C ALA A 589 11.24 -13.20 13.59
N PHE A 590 12.20 -14.10 13.37
CA PHE A 590 12.53 -14.61 12.03
C PHE A 590 12.68 -16.12 12.03
N GLY A 591 12.46 -16.73 10.88
CA GLY A 591 12.78 -18.13 10.62
C GLY A 591 13.74 -18.30 9.45
N MET A 592 14.60 -19.31 9.53
CA MET A 592 15.50 -19.68 8.45
C MET A 592 15.56 -21.20 8.30
N VAL A 593 15.43 -21.69 7.06
CA VAL A 593 15.41 -23.10 6.72
C VAL A 593 16.48 -23.38 5.67
N SER A 594 17.36 -24.34 5.93
CA SER A 594 18.32 -24.91 4.97
C SER A 594 18.33 -26.43 5.05
N GLU A 595 19.17 -27.12 4.27
CA GLU A 595 19.31 -28.57 4.38
C GLU A 595 19.86 -28.98 5.75
N GLU A 596 20.74 -28.17 6.34
CA GLU A 596 21.41 -28.49 7.60
C GLU A 596 20.54 -28.23 8.82
N ASN A 597 19.69 -27.16 8.75
CA ASN A 597 19.01 -26.68 9.95
C ASN A 597 17.73 -25.89 9.62
N SER A 598 16.75 -26.01 10.49
CA SER A 598 15.56 -25.15 10.50
C SER A 598 15.44 -24.49 11.87
N ILE A 599 15.44 -23.17 11.92
CA ILE A 599 15.43 -22.39 13.15
C ILE A 599 14.37 -21.30 13.11
N ILE A 600 13.77 -20.96 14.27
CA ILE A 600 12.98 -19.75 14.50
C ILE A 600 13.52 -19.06 15.74
N TYR A 601 13.84 -17.79 15.62
CA TYR A 601 14.38 -16.95 16.68
C TYR A 601 13.42 -15.80 16.97
N ASP A 602 12.99 -15.70 18.24
CA ASP A 602 12.15 -14.63 18.74
C ASP A 602 13.02 -13.44 19.18
N ASN A 603 12.89 -12.32 18.48
CA ASN A 603 13.67 -11.10 18.71
C ASN A 603 13.27 -10.43 20.03
N LYS A 604 12.01 -10.57 20.45
CA LYS A 604 11.50 -9.94 21.67
C LYS A 604 12.03 -10.61 22.93
N SER A 605 11.95 -11.93 22.99
CA SER A 605 12.48 -12.71 24.11
C SER A 605 13.98 -13.00 23.99
N GLN A 606 14.58 -12.74 22.81
CA GLN A 606 15.96 -13.07 22.47
C GLN A 606 16.26 -14.58 22.63
N LYS A 607 15.30 -15.44 22.28
CA LYS A 607 15.43 -16.88 22.42
C LYS A 607 15.16 -17.62 21.11
N VAL A 608 15.85 -18.73 20.96
CA VAL A 608 15.53 -19.72 19.94
C VAL A 608 14.30 -20.50 20.40
N VAL A 609 13.19 -20.40 19.65
CA VAL A 609 11.92 -21.06 19.96
C VAL A 609 11.73 -22.37 19.21
N TYR A 610 12.42 -22.52 18.07
CA TYR A 610 12.44 -23.75 17.29
C TYR A 610 13.84 -23.98 16.71
N ASP A 611 14.38 -25.19 16.82
CA ASP A 611 15.71 -25.56 16.29
C ASP A 611 15.76 -27.06 15.98
N LYS A 612 15.79 -27.41 14.68
CA LYS A 612 15.84 -28.79 14.20
C LYS A 612 16.95 -28.97 13.19
N GLY A 613 17.71 -30.07 13.31
CA GLY A 613 18.88 -30.39 12.50
C GLY A 613 20.18 -30.01 13.23
N LYS A 614 21.17 -29.46 12.52
CA LYS A 614 22.45 -29.01 13.09
C LYS A 614 22.18 -27.76 13.93
N LYS A 615 22.04 -27.93 15.24
CA LYS A 615 21.61 -26.88 16.17
C LYS A 615 22.42 -25.60 16.02
N GLY A 616 21.68 -24.48 15.94
CA GLY A 616 22.24 -23.12 15.86
C GLY A 616 22.88 -22.77 14.52
N TYR A 617 22.96 -23.66 13.54
CA TYR A 617 23.65 -23.44 12.27
C TYR A 617 23.16 -22.18 11.54
N ASN A 618 21.85 -21.96 11.50
CA ASN A 618 21.23 -20.82 10.83
C ASN A 618 21.04 -19.60 11.73
N LEU A 619 21.36 -19.64 13.04
CA LEU A 619 21.07 -18.53 13.97
C LEU A 619 21.81 -17.24 13.58
N LYS A 620 23.15 -17.28 13.53
CA LYS A 620 23.95 -16.10 13.13
C LYS A 620 23.68 -15.69 11.68
N ARG A 621 23.41 -16.63 10.80
CA ARG A 621 23.06 -16.37 9.39
C ARG A 621 21.74 -15.59 9.28
N GLY A 622 20.69 -16.02 10.00
CA GLY A 622 19.41 -15.34 10.04
C GLY A 622 19.48 -13.96 10.70
N MET A 623 20.25 -13.83 11.79
CA MET A 623 20.54 -12.55 12.43
C MET A 623 21.23 -11.57 11.47
N ALA A 624 22.27 -12.01 10.77
CA ALA A 624 22.98 -11.19 9.78
C ALA A 624 22.06 -10.80 8.62
N TYR A 625 21.21 -11.71 8.15
CA TYR A 625 20.26 -11.46 7.08
C TYR A 625 19.24 -10.38 7.47
N LEU A 626 18.63 -10.50 8.68
CA LEU A 626 17.68 -9.52 9.18
C LEU A 626 18.34 -8.15 9.45
N GLN A 627 19.56 -8.14 10.03
CA GLN A 627 20.32 -6.90 10.23
C GLN A 627 20.58 -6.19 8.90
N LYS A 628 21.02 -6.91 7.86
CA LYS A 628 21.24 -6.33 6.52
C LYS A 628 19.97 -5.87 5.83
N LEU A 629 18.83 -6.52 6.07
CA LEU A 629 17.54 -6.08 5.59
C LEU A 629 17.17 -4.71 6.18
N TYR A 630 17.43 -4.51 7.48
CA TYR A 630 17.15 -3.24 8.16
C TYR A 630 18.17 -2.15 7.85
N ASP A 631 19.44 -2.50 7.57
CA ASP A 631 20.44 -1.57 7.02
C ASP A 631 19.98 -1.01 5.68
N ASP A 632 19.56 -1.88 4.75
CA ASP A 632 19.06 -1.48 3.42
C ASP A 632 17.76 -0.66 3.53
N LEU A 633 16.84 -1.08 4.41
CA LEU A 633 15.58 -0.37 4.67
C LEU A 633 15.82 1.04 5.25
N SER A 634 16.82 1.19 6.11
CA SER A 634 17.24 2.48 6.68
C SER A 634 17.84 3.39 5.62
N ALA A 635 18.63 2.84 4.69
CA ALA A 635 19.29 3.59 3.63
C ALA A 635 18.34 4.08 2.52
N LYS A 636 17.18 3.46 2.34
CA LYS A 636 16.11 3.91 1.43
C LYS A 636 15.32 5.07 2.05
#